data_f518bea556af8fbd0136972bf08c30a9
#
_entry.id   f518bea556af8fbd0136972bf08c30a9
#
_cell.length_a   1.000
_cell.length_b   1.000
_cell.length_c   1.000
_cell.angle_alpha   90.00
_cell.angle_beta   90.00
_cell.angle_gamma   90.00
#
_symmetry.space_group_name_H-M   'P 1'
#
loop_
_entity.id
_entity.type
_entity.pdbx_description
1 polymer ?
#
loop_
_entity_poly.entity_id
_entity_poly.type
_entity_poly.pdbx_seq_one_letter_code
_entity_poly.pdbx_strand_id
1 'polypeptide(L)'
;MRRNIAAICLLSAVLIINFYFRLFPTYFPQLKKEARGIVHKEIQKKIKNEINITSSDFNPLAKKQLLKRSVLKYERGNWSKIKKDIDRQYFELKSKYQDQNGQTYLMETDGWRWSGYTENVYRFGYPGDTIVNGKQIDGLILAPKGGEVVSYHFLFYLSAWLYKAFSYVNSSLPISIFLFYMPLFFVAVFLLVMYLFCLSRIGNLGAFISCLFVGLAPIFLSRSCVGWFDTDVLNLLFPLLVTWFYLNALTVKSPKARLGWLFLSSMLLGLFSFTWGYWWFILLIIIIFEIYSLVKIVLLPARYEARGVTLLKQRGFLVASFVILTLQFVFLFSGEAPFKALFLQIKGVMSLNSIFVVSVWPNVLATVSELRKTNLNEISDLIGSLPLVVVSLSFIFVLFLRTLRSKKYLGPQEETIGLLFVWSVCMLYACSKGARFTMFLLIPLGISLGWLLTETLRFYKKNFLITQVIRLLLIAFVLSSVYQANRVAKEIFPSMNNTWHNVLTKIKDNTPKNAILNSWWDYGDWIKIVAQRKVILDGQTQNIPQTYWMANVFITENEEEAIAILRMLNNGGNKAFEIIDRNVHDPFASLILLKKVLLVDKEKAKNILSEYLSQADQEAALELIFGKPSSKAYFLVAYSMLQIMPSISFLGNWDFIKVYLASALDNKDNGRSIECIEKLGVNKKQIKKFSKELALIRREDLSGWVSSKLSFKSKLSKSQEKDGIVLFDNGLIYLPKEKSAYLYINNSYQRPKSLFIFEQGILGEIVYPGDTLDFSTLIFKIGQDYYALMLDRELARSIFVRLYFLNGAGLKYFKPFIQEQEGLKYIRVFEIDWK
;
A
#
# COMPACT_ATOMS: atom_id res chain seq x y z
N MET A 1 39.57 -23.57 9.66
CA MET A 1 39.78 -22.16 10.05
C MET A 1 39.61 -21.19 8.86
N ARG A 2 40.39 -21.24 7.76
CA ARG A 2 40.26 -20.30 6.59
C ARG A 2 38.86 -20.23 5.97
N ARG A 3 38.12 -21.35 5.88
CA ARG A 3 36.76 -21.40 5.31
C ARG A 3 35.74 -20.67 6.18
N ASN A 4 35.90 -20.73 7.49
CA ASN A 4 35.02 -20.05 8.44
C ASN A 4 35.28 -18.53 8.46
N ILE A 5 36.54 -18.12 8.37
CA ILE A 5 36.93 -16.70 8.26
C ILE A 5 36.36 -16.10 6.98
N ALA A 6 36.47 -16.78 5.83
CA ALA A 6 35.88 -16.32 4.58
C ALA A 6 34.36 -16.16 4.66
N ALA A 7 33.67 -17.09 5.34
CA ALA A 7 32.20 -16.99 5.55
C ALA A 7 31.83 -15.75 6.38
N ILE A 8 32.56 -15.50 7.49
CA ILE A 8 32.32 -14.32 8.33
C ILE A 8 32.58 -13.03 7.55
N CYS A 9 33.70 -12.93 6.83
CA CYS A 9 34.03 -11.73 6.03
C CYS A 9 32.96 -11.45 4.97
N LEU A 10 32.49 -12.50 4.26
CA LEU A 10 31.45 -12.31 3.22
C LEU A 10 30.10 -11.96 3.82
N LEU A 11 29.70 -12.56 4.94
CA LEU A 11 28.47 -12.18 5.65
C LEU A 11 28.54 -10.74 6.16
N SER A 12 29.70 -10.35 6.75
CA SER A 12 29.90 -8.96 7.20
C SER A 12 29.79 -7.97 6.05
N ALA A 13 30.38 -8.29 4.89
CA ALA A 13 30.24 -7.46 3.69
C ALA A 13 28.78 -7.34 3.23
N VAL A 14 28.01 -8.45 3.23
CA VAL A 14 26.57 -8.42 2.93
C VAL A 14 25.84 -7.50 3.89
N LEU A 15 26.06 -7.62 5.19
CA LEU A 15 25.40 -6.80 6.21
C LEU A 15 25.75 -5.31 6.07
N ILE A 16 27.04 -4.99 5.91
CA ILE A 16 27.50 -3.61 5.77
C ILE A 16 26.87 -2.94 4.54
N ILE A 17 26.89 -3.60 3.37
CA ILE A 17 26.31 -3.07 2.13
C ILE A 17 24.80 -2.87 2.29
N ASN A 18 24.10 -3.85 2.89
CA ASN A 18 22.66 -3.76 3.11
C ASN A 18 22.26 -2.66 4.08
N PHE A 19 22.99 -2.50 5.18
CA PHE A 19 22.73 -1.45 6.17
C PHE A 19 23.03 -0.07 5.63
N TYR A 20 24.09 0.10 4.84
CA TYR A 20 24.43 1.36 4.23
C TYR A 20 23.24 1.98 3.49
N PHE A 21 22.56 1.23 2.62
CA PHE A 21 21.41 1.76 1.89
C PHE A 21 20.16 1.92 2.76
N ARG A 22 19.95 1.02 3.72
CA ARG A 22 18.78 1.09 4.62
C ARG A 22 18.83 2.21 5.63
N LEU A 23 20.01 2.79 5.85
CA LEU A 23 20.20 3.96 6.71
C LEU A 23 19.95 5.29 5.98
N PHE A 24 19.72 5.32 4.65
CA PHE A 24 19.49 6.57 3.91
C PHE A 24 18.40 7.45 4.51
N PRO A 25 17.27 6.93 5.05
CA PRO A 25 16.26 7.75 5.70
C PRO A 25 16.72 8.48 6.97
N THR A 26 17.90 8.18 7.52
CA THR A 26 18.46 8.96 8.64
C THR A 26 19.11 10.26 8.21
N TYR A 27 19.66 10.32 6.98
CA TYR A 27 20.44 11.45 6.49
C TYR A 27 20.08 11.95 5.08
N PHE A 28 19.19 11.25 4.34
CA PHE A 28 18.65 11.65 3.04
C PHE A 28 19.69 12.25 2.09
N PRO A 29 20.60 11.44 1.52
CA PRO A 29 21.72 11.97 0.73
C PRO A 29 21.28 12.74 -0.52
N GLN A 30 20.07 12.47 -1.05
CA GLN A 30 19.46 13.18 -2.16
C GLN A 30 19.11 14.63 -1.80
N LEU A 31 18.69 14.92 -0.56
CA LEU A 31 18.39 16.30 -0.13
C LEU A 31 19.64 17.17 -0.11
N LYS A 32 20.81 16.58 0.17
CA LYS A 32 22.08 17.32 0.07
C LYS A 32 22.41 17.72 -1.36
N LYS A 33 22.07 16.84 -2.34
CA LYS A 33 22.19 17.16 -3.77
C LYS A 33 21.20 18.25 -4.18
N GLU A 34 19.96 18.16 -3.68
CA GLU A 34 18.91 19.16 -3.93
C GLU A 34 19.31 20.53 -3.34
N ALA A 35 19.74 20.57 -2.09
CA ALA A 35 20.24 21.78 -1.44
C ALA A 35 21.35 22.45 -2.24
N ARG A 36 22.32 21.65 -2.75
CA ARG A 36 23.36 22.16 -3.65
C ARG A 36 22.77 22.77 -4.92
N GLY A 37 21.76 22.11 -5.52
CA GLY A 37 21.05 22.60 -6.71
C GLY A 37 20.33 23.92 -6.46
N ILE A 38 19.68 24.07 -5.31
CA ILE A 38 18.98 25.31 -4.90
C ILE A 38 19.97 26.44 -4.76
N VAL A 39 21.04 26.29 -3.95
CA VAL A 39 22.07 27.29 -3.73
C VAL A 39 22.77 27.66 -5.05
N HIS A 40 23.06 26.70 -5.91
CA HIS A 40 23.64 26.96 -7.23
C HIS A 40 22.71 27.81 -8.11
N LYS A 41 21.41 27.52 -8.14
CA LYS A 41 20.43 28.34 -8.88
C LYS A 41 20.31 29.76 -8.33
N GLU A 42 20.36 29.94 -7.01
CA GLU A 42 20.36 31.27 -6.39
C GLU A 42 21.60 32.09 -6.79
N ILE A 43 22.78 31.47 -6.76
CA ILE A 43 24.02 32.08 -7.22
C ILE A 43 23.91 32.45 -8.71
N GLN A 44 23.42 31.53 -9.54
CA GLN A 44 23.17 31.79 -10.96
C GLN A 44 22.22 32.97 -11.19
N LYS A 45 21.12 33.02 -10.44
CA LYS A 45 20.15 34.13 -10.54
C LYS A 45 20.77 35.47 -10.17
N LYS A 46 21.53 35.49 -9.06
CA LYS A 46 22.25 36.71 -8.62
C LYS A 46 23.23 37.22 -9.67
N ILE A 47 24.13 36.36 -10.16
CA ILE A 47 25.14 36.71 -11.16
C ILE A 47 24.48 37.05 -12.51
N LYS A 48 23.39 36.38 -12.90
CA LYS A 48 22.64 36.71 -14.11
C LYS A 48 22.07 38.15 -14.06
N ASN A 49 21.53 38.54 -12.91
CA ASN A 49 21.02 39.92 -12.72
C ASN A 49 22.16 40.93 -12.82
N GLU A 50 23.32 40.67 -12.20
CA GLU A 50 24.49 41.51 -12.30
C GLU A 50 24.98 41.65 -13.76
N ILE A 51 25.09 40.56 -14.51
CA ILE A 51 25.47 40.56 -15.93
C ILE A 51 24.45 41.31 -16.80
N ASN A 52 23.16 41.14 -16.55
CA ASN A 52 22.15 41.88 -17.30
C ASN A 52 22.22 43.40 -17.10
N ILE A 53 22.66 43.84 -15.93
CA ILE A 53 22.85 45.25 -15.62
C ILE A 53 24.15 45.77 -16.26
N THR A 54 25.25 45.00 -16.11
CA THR A 54 26.59 45.47 -16.50
C THR A 54 26.97 45.22 -17.95
N SER A 55 26.25 44.31 -18.63
CA SER A 55 26.58 43.85 -19.99
C SER A 55 25.30 43.78 -20.84
N SER A 56 24.47 44.86 -20.80
CA SER A 56 23.19 44.94 -21.51
C SER A 56 23.29 44.60 -23.00
N ASP A 57 24.37 45.07 -23.62
CA ASP A 57 24.58 45.05 -25.08
C ASP A 57 25.22 43.75 -25.63
N PHE A 58 25.55 42.83 -24.72
CA PHE A 58 26.11 41.54 -25.16
C PHE A 58 25.06 40.66 -25.80
N ASN A 59 25.46 39.91 -26.85
CA ASN A 59 24.59 38.94 -27.45
C ASN A 59 24.25 37.77 -26.48
N PRO A 60 23.14 37.06 -26.67
CA PRO A 60 22.69 35.98 -25.75
C PRO A 60 23.72 34.90 -25.52
N LEU A 61 24.54 34.54 -26.52
CA LEU A 61 25.57 33.51 -26.42
C LEU A 61 26.74 33.98 -25.53
N ALA A 62 27.20 35.22 -25.71
CA ALA A 62 28.23 35.82 -24.88
C ALA A 62 27.79 35.97 -23.43
N LYS A 63 26.54 36.41 -23.19
CA LYS A 63 25.94 36.46 -21.85
C LYS A 63 25.93 35.09 -21.17
N LYS A 64 25.54 34.02 -21.91
CA LYS A 64 25.52 32.64 -21.40
C LYS A 64 26.93 32.14 -21.02
N GLN A 65 27.95 32.46 -21.85
CA GLN A 65 29.33 32.07 -21.55
C GLN A 65 29.90 32.84 -20.39
N LEU A 66 29.62 34.15 -20.31
CA LEU A 66 30.04 35.03 -19.20
C LEU A 66 29.40 34.52 -17.90
N LEU A 67 28.11 34.21 -17.89
CA LEU A 67 27.42 33.65 -16.73
C LEU A 67 28.11 32.38 -16.24
N LYS A 68 28.39 31.44 -17.13
CA LYS A 68 29.04 30.18 -16.76
C LYS A 68 30.41 30.39 -16.13
N ARG A 69 31.21 31.28 -16.70
CA ARG A 69 32.57 31.62 -16.17
C ARG A 69 32.47 32.35 -14.82
N SER A 70 31.60 33.34 -14.70
CA SER A 70 31.39 34.10 -13.48
C SER A 70 30.89 33.27 -12.31
N VAL A 71 29.93 32.35 -12.57
CA VAL A 71 29.45 31.38 -11.55
C VAL A 71 30.59 30.50 -11.07
N LEU A 72 31.38 29.91 -11.97
CA LEU A 72 32.53 29.07 -11.60
C LEU A 72 33.61 29.85 -10.79
N LYS A 73 33.88 31.12 -11.18
CA LYS A 73 34.81 31.98 -10.46
C LYS A 73 34.29 32.30 -9.06
N TYR A 74 33.01 32.65 -8.95
CA TYR A 74 32.35 32.92 -7.66
C TYR A 74 32.36 31.69 -6.73
N GLU A 75 32.01 30.53 -7.27
CA GLU A 75 31.99 29.30 -6.49
C GLU A 75 33.38 28.92 -5.95
N ARG A 76 34.42 29.05 -6.78
CA ARG A 76 35.80 28.78 -6.32
C ARG A 76 36.25 29.75 -5.23
N GLY A 77 35.95 31.05 -5.38
CA GLY A 77 36.36 32.07 -4.42
C GLY A 77 35.60 32.07 -3.09
N ASN A 78 34.34 31.50 -3.09
CA ASN A 78 33.44 31.55 -1.94
C ASN A 78 33.05 30.17 -1.42
N TRP A 79 33.83 29.14 -1.70
CA TRP A 79 33.47 27.75 -1.39
C TRP A 79 33.08 27.50 0.06
N SER A 80 33.81 28.12 1.02
CA SER A 80 33.51 27.96 2.46
C SER A 80 32.10 28.49 2.81
N LYS A 81 31.72 29.65 2.27
CA LYS A 81 30.39 30.26 2.45
C LYS A 81 29.31 29.40 1.79
N ILE A 82 29.53 29.00 0.54
CA ILE A 82 28.61 28.17 -0.24
C ILE A 82 28.38 26.85 0.45
N LYS A 83 29.42 26.23 1.03
CA LYS A 83 29.26 24.99 1.80
C LYS A 83 28.33 25.18 3.02
N LYS A 84 28.49 26.28 3.76
CA LYS A 84 27.60 26.61 4.88
C LYS A 84 26.15 26.83 4.42
N ASP A 85 25.94 27.50 3.29
CA ASP A 85 24.62 27.74 2.71
C ASP A 85 23.98 26.41 2.24
N ILE A 86 24.76 25.50 1.63
CA ILE A 86 24.32 24.16 1.27
C ILE A 86 23.93 23.35 2.51
N ASP A 87 24.76 23.38 3.57
CA ASP A 87 24.48 22.64 4.79
C ASP A 87 23.23 23.21 5.49
N ARG A 88 23.05 24.55 5.56
CA ARG A 88 21.84 25.20 6.06
C ARG A 88 20.61 24.73 5.27
N GLN A 89 20.65 24.85 3.94
CA GLN A 89 19.53 24.44 3.07
C GLN A 89 19.22 22.94 3.17
N TYR A 90 20.25 22.11 3.33
CA TYR A 90 20.07 20.69 3.58
C TYR A 90 19.35 20.42 4.91
N PHE A 91 19.71 21.09 5.99
CA PHE A 91 19.04 20.95 7.28
C PHE A 91 17.59 21.44 7.22
N GLU A 92 17.30 22.52 6.52
CA GLU A 92 15.95 23.02 6.28
C GLU A 92 15.10 21.99 5.50
N LEU A 93 15.64 21.40 4.44
CA LEU A 93 14.94 20.36 3.69
C LEU A 93 14.74 19.09 4.52
N LYS A 94 15.73 18.69 5.28
CA LYS A 94 15.69 17.48 6.11
C LYS A 94 14.70 17.63 7.27
N SER A 95 14.66 18.79 7.92
CA SER A 95 13.78 19.06 9.05
C SER A 95 12.29 18.90 8.70
N LYS A 96 11.92 19.01 7.42
CA LYS A 96 10.54 18.76 6.96
C LYS A 96 10.04 17.33 7.23
N TYR A 97 10.96 16.39 7.39
CA TYR A 97 10.67 14.96 7.61
C TYR A 97 11.07 14.49 9.02
N GLN A 98 11.28 15.43 9.93
CA GLN A 98 11.73 15.15 11.30
C GLN A 98 10.85 15.87 12.33
N ASP A 99 10.71 15.25 13.49
CA ASP A 99 10.08 15.88 14.63
C ASP A 99 10.99 16.99 15.26
N GLN A 100 10.49 17.62 16.30
CA GLN A 100 11.20 18.69 17.02
C GLN A 100 12.53 18.21 17.65
N ASN A 101 12.70 16.91 17.87
CA ASN A 101 13.91 16.31 18.41
C ASN A 101 14.88 15.86 17.30
N GLY A 102 14.56 16.11 16.03
CA GLY A 102 15.37 15.70 14.88
C GLY A 102 15.22 14.21 14.53
N GLN A 103 14.25 13.50 15.12
CA GLN A 103 13.94 12.12 14.76
C GLN A 103 13.11 12.09 13.48
N THR A 104 13.57 11.31 12.49
CA THR A 104 12.84 11.09 11.25
C THR A 104 11.52 10.34 11.51
N TYR A 105 10.44 10.77 10.86
CA TYR A 105 9.14 10.10 10.93
C TYR A 105 9.20 8.69 10.36
N LEU A 106 8.26 7.83 10.75
CA LEU A 106 8.11 6.50 10.16
C LEU A 106 7.76 6.60 8.66
N MET A 107 8.18 5.61 7.87
CA MET A 107 8.13 5.66 6.41
C MET A 107 6.71 5.59 5.86
N GLU A 108 5.83 4.82 6.49
CA GLU A 108 4.46 4.62 6.01
C GLU A 108 3.43 4.63 7.15
N THR A 109 2.14 4.58 6.79
CA THR A 109 1.01 4.67 7.72
C THR A 109 0.90 3.48 8.65
N ASP A 110 1.07 2.25 8.14
CA ASP A 110 0.97 1.02 8.92
C ASP A 110 2.00 0.96 10.06
N GLY A 111 3.21 1.45 9.82
CA GLY A 111 4.27 1.54 10.82
C GLY A 111 3.87 2.34 12.07
N TRP A 112 3.04 3.37 11.90
CA TRP A 112 2.50 4.15 13.02
C TRP A 112 1.53 3.30 13.86
N ARG A 113 0.63 2.57 13.24
CA ARG A 113 -0.27 1.63 13.94
C ARG A 113 0.51 0.57 14.70
N TRP A 114 1.48 -0.07 14.06
CA TRP A 114 2.31 -1.09 14.68
C TRP A 114 3.13 -0.54 15.86
N SER A 115 3.65 0.68 15.74
CA SER A 115 4.36 1.33 16.85
C SER A 115 3.42 1.63 18.03
N GLY A 116 2.20 2.09 17.78
CA GLY A 116 1.20 2.34 18.83
C GLY A 116 0.81 1.07 19.56
N TYR A 117 0.54 -0.01 18.86
CA TYR A 117 0.23 -1.30 19.48
C TYR A 117 1.43 -1.88 20.23
N THR A 118 2.65 -1.68 19.75
CA THR A 118 3.86 -2.07 20.50
C THR A 118 4.04 -1.28 21.79
N GLU A 119 3.75 0.02 21.74
CA GLU A 119 3.77 0.88 22.94
C GLU A 119 2.71 0.44 23.96
N ASN A 120 1.50 0.08 23.50
CA ASN A 120 0.44 -0.47 24.37
C ASN A 120 0.89 -1.79 25.01
N VAL A 121 1.50 -2.72 24.25
CA VAL A 121 2.04 -3.96 24.83
C VAL A 121 3.11 -3.66 25.88
N TYR A 122 3.99 -2.69 25.64
CA TYR A 122 5.00 -2.30 26.61
C TYR A 122 4.39 -1.73 27.90
N ARG A 123 3.33 -0.90 27.78
CA ARG A 123 2.68 -0.22 28.92
C ARG A 123 1.66 -1.11 29.64
N PHE A 124 0.83 -1.83 28.90
CA PHE A 124 -0.36 -2.52 29.43
C PHE A 124 -0.25 -4.05 29.35
N GLY A 125 0.72 -4.59 28.58
CA GLY A 125 0.89 -6.02 28.36
C GLY A 125 0.06 -6.59 27.20
N TYR A 126 -0.74 -5.76 26.51
CA TYR A 126 -1.56 -6.15 25.35
C TYR A 126 -1.71 -4.96 24.38
N PRO A 127 -1.95 -5.21 23.06
CA PRO A 127 -1.96 -4.16 22.03
C PRO A 127 -3.18 -3.24 22.04
N GLY A 128 -4.33 -3.67 22.56
CA GLY A 128 -5.51 -2.81 22.69
C GLY A 128 -5.33 -1.71 23.76
N ASP A 129 -6.29 -0.82 23.84
CA ASP A 129 -6.37 0.17 24.93
C ASP A 129 -7.26 -0.29 26.08
N THR A 130 -8.21 -1.21 25.78
CA THR A 130 -9.15 -1.78 26.76
C THR A 130 -9.41 -3.26 26.49
N ILE A 131 -9.94 -3.97 27.51
CA ILE A 131 -10.42 -5.35 27.36
C ILE A 131 -11.92 -5.36 27.68
N VAL A 132 -12.72 -5.80 26.69
CA VAL A 132 -14.17 -5.93 26.84
C VAL A 132 -14.57 -7.37 26.52
N ASN A 133 -15.23 -8.04 27.45
CA ASN A 133 -15.64 -9.45 27.32
C ASN A 133 -14.50 -10.39 26.88
N GLY A 134 -13.29 -10.19 27.42
CA GLY A 134 -12.09 -10.97 27.10
C GLY A 134 -11.44 -10.63 25.76
N LYS A 135 -11.97 -9.67 25.00
CA LYS A 135 -11.43 -9.22 23.72
C LYS A 135 -10.67 -7.91 23.88
N GLN A 136 -9.56 -7.81 23.17
CA GLN A 136 -8.73 -6.60 23.14
C GLN A 136 -9.33 -5.61 22.15
N ILE A 137 -9.68 -4.43 22.63
CA ILE A 137 -10.34 -3.39 21.86
C ILE A 137 -9.39 -2.21 21.68
N ASP A 138 -9.39 -1.64 20.48
CA ASP A 138 -8.87 -0.32 20.18
C ASP A 138 -10.07 0.64 20.12
N GLY A 139 -10.21 1.50 21.10
CA GLY A 139 -11.33 2.45 21.22
C GLY A 139 -11.28 3.59 20.22
N LEU A 140 -10.19 3.74 19.49
CA LEU A 140 -10.01 4.81 18.51
C LEU A 140 -10.41 4.43 17.08
N ILE A 141 -10.61 3.13 16.77
CA ILE A 141 -11.10 2.67 15.45
C ILE A 141 -12.61 2.49 15.44
N LEU A 142 -13.20 2.38 14.24
CA LEU A 142 -14.63 2.08 14.06
C LEU A 142 -15.55 2.94 14.95
N ALA A 143 -15.28 4.24 14.99
CA ALA A 143 -16.07 5.16 15.78
C ALA A 143 -17.59 5.01 15.54
N PRO A 144 -18.43 5.23 16.57
CA PRO A 144 -18.08 5.71 17.92
C PRO A 144 -17.64 4.63 18.90
N LYS A 145 -17.80 3.34 18.58
CA LYS A 145 -17.72 2.23 19.56
C LYS A 145 -16.32 1.67 19.81
N GLY A 146 -15.42 1.81 18.88
CA GLY A 146 -14.17 1.05 18.86
C GLY A 146 -14.31 -0.31 18.17
N GLY A 147 -13.19 -1.00 17.97
CA GLY A 147 -13.14 -2.29 17.32
C GLY A 147 -12.12 -3.23 17.92
N GLU A 148 -12.24 -4.52 17.60
CA GLU A 148 -11.30 -5.54 18.05
C GLU A 148 -9.95 -5.36 17.33
N VAL A 149 -8.84 -5.44 18.07
CA VAL A 149 -7.50 -5.40 17.51
C VAL A 149 -7.28 -6.62 16.61
N VAL A 150 -6.53 -6.46 15.51
CA VAL A 150 -6.16 -7.57 14.61
C VAL A 150 -5.54 -8.75 15.37
N SER A 151 -5.71 -9.96 14.82
CA SER A 151 -5.24 -11.20 15.46
C SER A 151 -3.72 -11.46 15.32
N TYR A 152 -2.97 -10.56 14.67
CA TYR A 152 -1.54 -10.76 14.33
C TYR A 152 -0.66 -9.92 15.24
N HIS A 153 -0.25 -10.49 16.37
CA HIS A 153 0.38 -9.72 17.45
C HIS A 153 1.88 -9.98 17.63
N PHE A 154 2.48 -10.94 16.92
CA PHE A 154 3.86 -11.36 17.15
C PHE A 154 4.86 -10.18 17.11
N LEU A 155 4.73 -9.30 16.09
CA LEU A 155 5.60 -8.12 15.94
C LEU A 155 5.56 -7.24 17.20
N PHE A 156 4.37 -6.99 17.75
CA PHE A 156 4.19 -6.09 18.89
C PHE A 156 4.82 -6.65 20.16
N TYR A 157 4.54 -7.92 20.47
CA TYR A 157 5.10 -8.58 21.64
C TYR A 157 6.61 -8.71 21.52
N LEU A 158 7.12 -9.19 20.39
CA LEU A 158 8.57 -9.34 20.18
C LEU A 158 9.29 -7.99 20.35
N SER A 159 8.78 -6.93 19.71
CA SER A 159 9.41 -5.61 19.74
C SER A 159 9.33 -4.97 21.13
N ALA A 160 8.20 -5.13 21.82
CA ALA A 160 8.03 -4.64 23.18
C ALA A 160 8.97 -5.36 24.19
N TRP A 161 9.12 -6.67 24.06
CA TRP A 161 10.03 -7.44 24.91
C TRP A 161 11.49 -7.12 24.64
N LEU A 162 11.87 -6.97 23.36
CA LEU A 162 13.22 -6.54 22.99
C LEU A 162 13.50 -5.12 23.49
N TYR A 163 12.54 -4.20 23.40
CA TYR A 163 12.70 -2.87 23.98
C TYR A 163 12.84 -2.92 25.51
N LYS A 164 12.01 -3.71 26.17
CA LYS A 164 12.10 -3.89 27.62
C LYS A 164 13.48 -4.43 28.04
N ALA A 165 13.99 -5.43 27.32
CA ALA A 165 15.34 -5.95 27.57
C ALA A 165 16.42 -4.89 27.30
N PHE A 166 16.28 -4.10 26.23
CA PHE A 166 17.21 -3.03 25.88
C PHE A 166 17.18 -1.87 26.89
N SER A 167 16.01 -1.54 27.45
CA SER A 167 15.84 -0.47 28.43
C SER A 167 16.60 -0.70 29.76
N TYR A 168 16.93 -1.95 30.08
CA TYR A 168 17.86 -2.24 31.21
C TYR A 168 19.28 -1.77 30.95
N VAL A 169 19.69 -1.67 29.67
CA VAL A 169 21.04 -1.23 29.25
C VAL A 169 21.05 0.28 29.02
N ASN A 170 19.99 0.82 28.41
CA ASN A 170 19.85 2.25 28.12
C ASN A 170 18.39 2.69 28.34
N SER A 171 18.10 3.15 29.53
CA SER A 171 16.76 3.61 29.93
C SER A 171 16.35 4.97 29.33
N SER A 172 17.31 5.72 28.79
CA SER A 172 17.04 7.06 28.23
C SER A 172 16.59 7.04 26.76
N LEU A 173 16.71 5.90 26.05
CA LEU A 173 16.31 5.79 24.65
C LEU A 173 14.79 5.67 24.54
N PRO A 174 14.09 6.62 23.86
CA PRO A 174 12.64 6.50 23.62
C PRO A 174 12.30 5.26 22.78
N ILE A 175 11.15 4.63 23.07
CA ILE A 175 10.66 3.47 22.32
C ILE A 175 10.50 3.78 20.83
N SER A 176 10.06 4.98 20.47
CA SER A 176 9.91 5.43 19.08
C SER A 176 11.22 5.35 18.29
N ILE A 177 12.33 5.76 18.89
CA ILE A 177 13.66 5.66 18.26
C ILE A 177 14.07 4.19 18.14
N PHE A 178 13.85 3.38 19.16
CA PHE A 178 14.14 1.95 19.12
C PHE A 178 13.38 1.27 17.97
N LEU A 179 12.08 1.52 17.86
CA LEU A 179 11.23 0.94 16.81
C LEU A 179 11.62 1.44 15.41
N PHE A 180 12.10 2.67 15.28
CA PHE A 180 12.60 3.19 14.01
C PHE A 180 13.77 2.37 13.45
N TYR A 181 14.66 1.83 14.32
CA TYR A 181 15.80 1.01 13.92
C TYR A 181 15.50 -0.51 13.90
N MET A 182 14.37 -0.96 14.44
CA MET A 182 14.00 -2.39 14.50
C MET A 182 14.06 -3.13 13.15
N PRO A 183 13.67 -2.51 12.00
CA PRO A 183 13.78 -3.18 10.71
C PRO A 183 15.20 -3.66 10.38
N LEU A 184 16.25 -2.93 10.79
CA LEU A 184 17.64 -3.37 10.58
C LEU A 184 17.97 -4.66 11.37
N PHE A 185 17.46 -4.78 12.59
CA PHE A 185 17.61 -5.99 13.37
C PHE A 185 16.97 -7.19 12.67
N PHE A 186 15.73 -7.05 12.19
CA PHE A 186 15.06 -8.11 11.45
C PHE A 186 15.77 -8.45 10.14
N VAL A 187 16.28 -7.47 9.41
CA VAL A 187 17.09 -7.68 8.19
C VAL A 187 18.40 -8.42 8.53
N ALA A 188 19.08 -8.08 9.62
CA ALA A 188 20.28 -8.79 10.05
C ALA A 188 20.00 -10.27 10.31
N VAL A 189 18.92 -10.58 11.06
CA VAL A 189 18.49 -11.94 11.34
C VAL A 189 18.12 -12.69 10.05
N PHE A 190 17.34 -12.06 9.17
CA PHE A 190 16.94 -12.65 7.89
C PHE A 190 18.15 -12.99 7.01
N LEU A 191 19.07 -12.03 6.82
CA LEU A 191 20.25 -12.24 5.98
C LEU A 191 21.23 -13.27 6.61
N LEU A 192 21.35 -13.31 7.93
CA LEU A 192 22.10 -14.36 8.62
C LEU A 192 21.51 -15.74 8.36
N VAL A 193 20.19 -15.90 8.56
CA VAL A 193 19.48 -17.17 8.32
C VAL A 193 19.61 -17.59 6.86
N MET A 194 19.39 -16.67 5.93
CA MET A 194 19.51 -16.92 4.49
C MET A 194 20.95 -17.32 4.11
N TYR A 195 21.95 -16.63 4.67
CA TYR A 195 23.36 -16.95 4.44
C TYR A 195 23.70 -18.37 4.94
N LEU A 196 23.27 -18.74 6.14
CA LEU A 196 23.50 -20.06 6.72
C LEU A 196 22.79 -21.17 5.93
N PHE A 197 21.56 -20.93 5.51
CA PHE A 197 20.82 -21.85 4.63
C PHE A 197 21.59 -22.09 3.32
N CYS A 198 21.95 -21.02 2.62
CA CYS A 198 22.69 -21.09 1.36
C CYS A 198 24.08 -21.68 1.54
N LEU A 199 24.79 -21.33 2.62
CA LEU A 199 26.11 -21.87 2.95
C LEU A 199 26.09 -23.41 3.05
N SER A 200 25.04 -23.95 3.67
CA SER A 200 24.89 -25.41 3.86
C SER A 200 24.57 -26.14 2.54
N ARG A 201 24.02 -25.47 1.52
CA ARG A 201 23.54 -26.08 0.27
C ARG A 201 24.44 -25.77 -0.94
N ILE A 202 24.91 -24.53 -1.07
CA ILE A 202 25.59 -24.02 -2.26
C ILE A 202 26.97 -23.39 -1.98
N GLY A 203 27.38 -23.32 -0.70
CA GLY A 203 28.68 -22.81 -0.25
C GLY A 203 28.77 -21.29 -0.16
N ASN A 204 29.94 -20.75 0.24
CA ASN A 204 30.15 -19.35 0.62
C ASN A 204 29.81 -18.34 -0.48
N LEU A 205 30.27 -18.60 -1.71
CA LEU A 205 30.05 -17.66 -2.83
C LEU A 205 28.58 -17.61 -3.21
N GLY A 206 27.92 -18.78 -3.29
CA GLY A 206 26.50 -18.85 -3.56
C GLY A 206 25.69 -18.14 -2.47
N ALA A 207 26.03 -18.32 -1.20
CA ALA A 207 25.41 -17.63 -0.08
C ALA A 207 25.57 -16.11 -0.18
N PHE A 208 26.77 -15.61 -0.48
CA PHE A 208 27.05 -14.20 -0.67
C PHE A 208 26.18 -13.58 -1.79
N ILE A 209 26.16 -14.24 -2.96
CA ILE A 209 25.39 -13.76 -4.13
C ILE A 209 23.88 -13.76 -3.84
N SER A 210 23.38 -14.87 -3.26
CA SER A 210 21.96 -14.99 -2.90
C SER A 210 21.52 -13.88 -1.94
N CYS A 211 22.31 -13.63 -0.90
CA CYS A 211 22.01 -12.58 0.08
C CYS A 211 22.11 -11.16 -0.50
N LEU A 212 23.07 -10.90 -1.39
CA LEU A 212 23.15 -9.59 -2.07
C LEU A 212 21.96 -9.38 -3.00
N PHE A 213 21.62 -10.38 -3.81
CA PHE A 213 20.50 -10.28 -4.74
C PHE A 213 19.19 -9.98 -3.99
N VAL A 214 18.87 -10.78 -2.97
CA VAL A 214 17.63 -10.58 -2.21
C VAL A 214 17.68 -9.31 -1.38
N GLY A 215 18.79 -9.05 -0.69
CA GLY A 215 18.92 -7.93 0.22
C GLY A 215 18.90 -6.56 -0.47
N LEU A 216 19.37 -6.47 -1.72
CA LEU A 216 19.42 -5.22 -2.50
C LEU A 216 18.27 -5.09 -3.51
N ALA A 217 17.39 -6.10 -3.62
CA ALA A 217 16.23 -6.02 -4.50
C ALA A 217 15.33 -4.81 -4.15
N PRO A 218 14.91 -4.00 -5.13
CA PRO A 218 14.13 -2.79 -4.92
C PRO A 218 12.94 -2.95 -3.98
N ILE A 219 12.10 -3.97 -4.22
CA ILE A 219 10.90 -4.24 -3.42
C ILE A 219 11.22 -4.58 -1.96
N PHE A 220 12.32 -5.28 -1.68
CA PHE A 220 12.69 -5.62 -0.32
C PHE A 220 13.44 -4.49 0.38
N LEU A 221 14.30 -3.79 -0.36
CA LEU A 221 15.06 -2.64 0.17
C LEU A 221 14.13 -1.53 0.65
N SER A 222 13.14 -1.15 -0.15
CA SER A 222 12.19 -0.09 0.18
C SER A 222 11.35 -0.42 1.41
N ARG A 223 10.99 -1.71 1.59
CA ARG A 223 10.13 -2.20 2.68
C ARG A 223 10.88 -2.73 3.91
N SER A 224 12.15 -2.43 4.03
CA SER A 224 12.98 -2.91 5.15
C SER A 224 14.05 -1.90 5.58
N CYS A 225 13.93 -0.64 5.17
CA CYS A 225 14.78 0.45 5.63
C CYS A 225 14.41 0.88 7.06
N VAL A 226 15.26 1.68 7.69
CA VAL A 226 14.93 2.29 8.99
C VAL A 226 13.64 3.08 8.89
N GLY A 227 12.80 2.98 9.91
CA GLY A 227 11.48 3.61 9.94
C GLY A 227 10.38 2.84 9.19
N TRP A 228 10.70 1.77 8.45
CA TRP A 228 9.70 0.86 7.88
C TRP A 228 9.37 -0.24 8.90
N PHE A 229 8.69 0.11 9.97
CA PHE A 229 8.35 -0.81 11.04
C PHE A 229 7.09 -1.61 10.70
N ASP A 230 7.28 -2.74 10.01
CA ASP A 230 6.22 -3.64 9.56
C ASP A 230 6.67 -5.11 9.62
N THR A 231 5.76 -6.02 9.34
CA THR A 231 5.96 -7.48 9.29
C THR A 231 6.71 -7.97 8.05
N ASP A 232 6.97 -7.12 7.06
CA ASP A 232 7.49 -7.51 5.74
C ASP A 232 8.77 -8.35 5.79
N VAL A 233 9.70 -8.02 6.66
CA VAL A 233 10.93 -8.82 6.85
C VAL A 233 10.64 -10.17 7.49
N LEU A 234 9.73 -10.20 8.46
CA LEU A 234 9.30 -11.43 9.15
C LEU A 234 8.56 -12.36 8.18
N ASN A 235 7.80 -11.78 7.24
CA ASN A 235 7.09 -12.50 6.20
C ASN A 235 8.02 -13.22 5.20
N LEU A 236 9.30 -12.82 5.13
CA LEU A 236 10.35 -13.56 4.40
C LEU A 236 11.12 -14.52 5.33
N LEU A 237 11.37 -14.12 6.56
CA LEU A 237 12.14 -14.89 7.53
C LEU A 237 11.47 -16.22 7.90
N PHE A 238 10.17 -16.17 8.26
CA PHE A 238 9.44 -17.37 8.66
C PHE A 238 9.34 -18.43 7.55
N PRO A 239 8.93 -18.12 6.32
CA PRO A 239 8.90 -19.09 5.23
C PRO A 239 10.27 -19.72 4.96
N LEU A 240 11.35 -18.95 5.04
CA LEU A 240 12.72 -19.47 4.89
C LEU A 240 13.10 -20.44 6.01
N LEU A 241 12.82 -20.10 7.27
CA LEU A 241 13.09 -20.96 8.43
C LEU A 241 12.26 -22.25 8.39
N VAL A 242 10.96 -22.14 8.12
CA VAL A 242 10.04 -23.28 7.98
C VAL A 242 10.56 -24.23 6.91
N THR A 243 10.90 -23.70 5.74
CA THR A 243 11.44 -24.46 4.62
C THR A 243 12.77 -25.12 4.96
N TRP A 244 13.68 -24.39 5.59
CA TRP A 244 14.99 -24.93 5.98
C TRP A 244 14.86 -26.09 6.95
N PHE A 245 14.06 -25.94 7.99
CA PHE A 245 13.90 -26.96 9.02
C PHE A 245 13.12 -28.17 8.47
N TYR A 246 12.14 -27.94 7.62
CA TYR A 246 11.43 -29.00 6.91
C TYR A 246 12.37 -29.83 6.03
N LEU A 247 13.20 -29.20 5.22
CA LEU A 247 14.22 -29.88 4.40
C LEU A 247 15.25 -30.65 5.25
N ASN A 248 15.62 -30.13 6.42
CA ASN A 248 16.49 -30.86 7.34
C ASN A 248 15.78 -32.10 7.92
N ALA A 249 14.48 -32.01 8.23
CA ALA A 249 13.70 -33.17 8.68
C ALA A 249 13.67 -34.29 7.62
N LEU A 250 13.61 -33.92 6.32
CA LEU A 250 13.62 -34.90 5.22
C LEU A 250 14.98 -35.61 5.07
N THR A 251 16.07 -34.93 5.37
CA THR A 251 17.43 -35.38 5.03
C THR A 251 18.20 -36.05 6.20
N VAL A 252 17.80 -35.80 7.44
CA VAL A 252 18.47 -36.31 8.62
C VAL A 252 18.14 -37.80 8.83
N LYS A 253 19.16 -38.59 9.19
CA LYS A 253 19.01 -40.05 9.38
C LYS A 253 18.39 -40.45 10.73
N SER A 254 18.69 -39.70 11.79
CA SER A 254 18.19 -39.99 13.13
C SER A 254 16.71 -39.72 13.27
N PRO A 255 15.87 -40.68 13.66
CA PRO A 255 14.40 -40.42 13.86
C PRO A 255 14.13 -39.36 14.90
N LYS A 256 14.87 -39.30 15.99
CA LYS A 256 14.71 -38.26 17.03
C LYS A 256 15.03 -36.85 16.48
N ALA A 257 16.14 -36.71 15.76
CA ALA A 257 16.52 -35.44 15.15
C ALA A 257 15.51 -35.02 14.05
N ARG A 258 14.96 -35.98 13.30
CA ARG A 258 13.91 -35.78 12.31
C ARG A 258 12.67 -35.18 12.93
N LEU A 259 12.18 -35.77 14.01
CA LEU A 259 11.04 -35.25 14.75
C LEU A 259 11.30 -33.86 15.33
N GLY A 260 12.52 -33.65 15.86
CA GLY A 260 12.94 -32.34 16.36
C GLY A 260 12.90 -31.25 15.30
N TRP A 261 13.41 -31.50 14.10
CA TRP A 261 13.35 -30.54 12.99
C TRP A 261 11.93 -30.31 12.51
N LEU A 262 11.11 -31.38 12.47
CA LEU A 262 9.71 -31.27 12.09
C LEU A 262 8.91 -30.42 13.09
N PHE A 263 9.12 -30.67 14.38
CA PHE A 263 8.51 -29.90 15.47
C PHE A 263 8.87 -28.39 15.36
N LEU A 264 10.15 -28.09 15.19
CA LEU A 264 10.61 -26.69 15.03
C LEU A 264 10.01 -26.04 13.78
N SER A 265 9.94 -26.75 12.64
CA SER A 265 9.33 -26.24 11.41
C SER A 265 7.84 -25.94 11.62
N SER A 266 7.09 -26.85 12.25
CA SER A 266 5.66 -26.68 12.55
C SER A 266 5.40 -25.55 13.56
N MET A 267 6.24 -25.45 14.60
CA MET A 267 6.17 -24.38 15.59
C MET A 267 6.39 -22.99 14.96
N LEU A 268 7.40 -22.88 14.08
CA LEU A 268 7.67 -21.62 13.36
C LEU A 268 6.52 -21.25 12.40
N LEU A 269 5.87 -22.25 11.80
CA LEU A 269 4.70 -21.99 10.97
C LEU A 269 3.50 -21.55 11.81
N GLY A 270 3.34 -22.08 13.02
CA GLY A 270 2.39 -21.57 14.00
C GLY A 270 2.68 -20.13 14.41
N LEU A 271 3.95 -19.78 14.70
CA LEU A 271 4.36 -18.41 15.00
C LEU A 271 4.13 -17.47 13.79
N PHE A 272 4.30 -17.99 12.57
CA PHE A 272 4.01 -17.23 11.37
C PHE A 272 2.51 -16.90 11.24
N SER A 273 1.61 -17.78 11.66
CA SER A 273 0.17 -17.49 11.72
C SER A 273 -0.15 -16.36 12.72
N PHE A 274 0.65 -16.23 13.77
CA PHE A 274 0.55 -15.14 14.75
C PHE A 274 1.22 -13.84 14.27
N THR A 275 1.97 -13.91 13.16
CA THR A 275 2.65 -12.77 12.53
C THR A 275 1.84 -12.19 11.38
N TRP A 276 1.24 -13.04 10.52
CA TRP A 276 0.61 -12.62 9.27
C TRP A 276 -0.52 -13.56 8.81
N GLY A 277 -1.60 -12.99 8.32
CA GLY A 277 -2.79 -13.74 7.93
C GLY A 277 -2.61 -14.71 6.78
N TYR A 278 -1.69 -14.44 5.87
CA TYR A 278 -1.44 -15.33 4.72
C TYR A 278 -0.40 -16.42 5.01
N TRP A 279 -0.17 -16.79 6.26
CA TRP A 279 0.76 -17.83 6.70
C TRP A 279 0.62 -19.16 5.94
N TRP A 280 -0.57 -19.49 5.49
CA TRP A 280 -0.93 -20.73 4.83
C TRP A 280 -0.24 -20.94 3.47
N PHE A 281 0.28 -19.90 2.82
CA PHE A 281 0.90 -20.03 1.49
C PHE A 281 2.12 -20.94 1.49
N ILE A 282 2.97 -20.89 2.52
CA ILE A 282 4.15 -21.76 2.61
C ILE A 282 3.76 -23.20 2.95
N LEU A 283 2.71 -23.40 3.76
CA LEU A 283 2.12 -24.73 3.97
C LEU A 283 1.66 -25.32 2.65
N LEU A 284 0.95 -24.54 1.84
CA LEU A 284 0.46 -24.99 0.52
C LEU A 284 1.63 -25.34 -0.41
N ILE A 285 2.70 -24.55 -0.44
CA ILE A 285 3.91 -24.84 -1.23
C ILE A 285 4.53 -26.16 -0.80
N ILE A 286 4.66 -26.39 0.51
CA ILE A 286 5.20 -27.66 1.03
C ILE A 286 4.28 -28.83 0.68
N ILE A 287 2.97 -28.70 0.79
CA ILE A 287 2.01 -29.77 0.41
C ILE A 287 2.12 -30.10 -1.09
N ILE A 288 2.17 -29.09 -1.96
CA ILE A 288 2.32 -29.31 -3.42
C ILE A 288 3.66 -30.02 -3.71
N PHE A 289 4.74 -29.59 -3.06
CA PHE A 289 6.04 -30.24 -3.18
C PHE A 289 5.99 -31.70 -2.71
N GLU A 290 5.28 -32.01 -1.64
CA GLU A 290 5.14 -33.37 -1.15
C GLU A 290 4.31 -34.25 -2.07
N ILE A 291 3.24 -33.71 -2.65
CA ILE A 291 2.46 -34.42 -3.69
C ILE A 291 3.38 -34.77 -4.87
N TYR A 292 4.17 -33.81 -5.35
CA TYR A 292 5.18 -34.09 -6.38
C TYR A 292 6.15 -35.21 -5.97
N SER A 293 6.65 -35.18 -4.74
CA SER A 293 7.62 -36.14 -4.23
C SER A 293 7.01 -37.55 -4.09
N LEU A 294 5.77 -37.64 -3.60
CA LEU A 294 5.05 -38.91 -3.47
C LEU A 294 4.74 -39.51 -4.85
N VAL A 295 4.29 -38.72 -5.81
CA VAL A 295 4.08 -39.14 -7.21
C VAL A 295 5.39 -39.66 -7.81
N LYS A 296 6.49 -38.99 -7.59
CA LYS A 296 7.80 -39.43 -8.08
C LYS A 296 8.22 -40.77 -7.47
N ILE A 297 7.95 -41.01 -6.19
CA ILE A 297 8.22 -42.32 -5.53
C ILE A 297 7.38 -43.43 -6.18
N VAL A 298 6.11 -43.18 -6.45
CA VAL A 298 5.21 -44.16 -7.09
C VAL A 298 5.67 -44.52 -8.50
N LEU A 299 6.18 -43.54 -9.25
CA LEU A 299 6.65 -43.73 -10.62
C LEU A 299 8.04 -44.35 -10.76
N LEU A 300 8.71 -44.75 -9.65
CA LEU A 300 10.00 -45.44 -9.68
C LEU A 300 9.90 -46.84 -10.30
N PRO A 301 10.96 -47.29 -11.02
CA PRO A 301 10.99 -48.62 -11.61
C PRO A 301 10.74 -49.76 -10.61
N ALA A 302 10.14 -50.87 -11.04
CA ALA A 302 9.78 -52.05 -10.24
C ALA A 302 10.91 -52.62 -9.36
N ARG A 303 12.17 -52.49 -9.80
CA ARG A 303 13.37 -52.91 -9.00
C ARG A 303 13.50 -52.20 -7.65
N TYR A 304 12.74 -51.11 -7.44
CA TYR A 304 12.74 -50.36 -6.19
C TYR A 304 11.43 -50.51 -5.40
N GLU A 305 10.51 -51.37 -5.85
CA GLU A 305 9.10 -51.42 -5.37
C GLU A 305 8.99 -51.63 -3.83
N ALA A 306 9.64 -52.61 -3.27
CA ALA A 306 9.63 -52.85 -1.80
C ALA A 306 10.18 -51.67 -0.99
N ARG A 307 11.25 -51.03 -1.48
CA ARG A 307 11.85 -49.85 -0.86
C ARG A 307 10.96 -48.60 -1.09
N GLY A 308 10.29 -48.55 -2.22
CA GLY A 308 9.35 -47.47 -2.56
C GLY A 308 8.14 -47.40 -1.60
N VAL A 309 7.52 -48.55 -1.31
CA VAL A 309 6.41 -48.67 -0.33
C VAL A 309 6.85 -48.20 1.06
N THR A 310 8.03 -48.61 1.51
CA THR A 310 8.55 -48.17 2.82
C THR A 310 8.76 -46.64 2.85
N LEU A 311 9.38 -46.08 1.82
CA LEU A 311 9.56 -44.63 1.70
C LEU A 311 8.27 -43.87 1.61
N LEU A 312 7.28 -44.38 0.87
CA LEU A 312 5.95 -43.76 0.75
C LEU A 312 5.27 -43.68 2.14
N LYS A 313 5.29 -44.78 2.90
CA LYS A 313 4.75 -44.79 4.27
C LYS A 313 5.49 -43.83 5.20
N GLN A 314 6.82 -43.81 5.16
CA GLN A 314 7.62 -42.89 5.99
C GLN A 314 7.35 -41.43 5.62
N ARG A 315 7.31 -41.13 4.33
CA ARG A 315 7.06 -39.76 3.86
C ARG A 315 5.62 -39.31 4.15
N GLY A 316 4.63 -40.16 3.88
CA GLY A 316 3.24 -39.90 4.26
C GLY A 316 3.08 -39.62 5.75
N PHE A 317 3.75 -40.42 6.62
CA PHE A 317 3.75 -40.17 8.06
C PHE A 317 4.38 -38.79 8.42
N LEU A 318 5.49 -38.43 7.79
CA LEU A 318 6.14 -37.13 8.03
C LEU A 318 5.24 -35.96 7.63
N VAL A 319 4.62 -36.04 6.46
CA VAL A 319 3.68 -35.00 5.97
C VAL A 319 2.49 -34.89 6.90
N ALA A 320 1.86 -36.01 7.26
CA ALA A 320 0.72 -36.02 8.18
C ALA A 320 1.10 -35.44 9.55
N SER A 321 2.26 -35.83 10.10
CA SER A 321 2.77 -35.27 11.36
C SER A 321 3.05 -33.77 11.26
N PHE A 322 3.64 -33.30 10.16
CA PHE A 322 3.87 -31.89 9.92
C PHE A 322 2.60 -31.08 9.90
N VAL A 323 1.59 -31.57 9.15
CA VAL A 323 0.28 -30.89 9.04
C VAL A 323 -0.41 -30.83 10.40
N ILE A 324 -0.49 -31.99 11.10
CA ILE A 324 -1.14 -32.08 12.43
C ILE A 324 -0.48 -31.14 13.43
N LEU A 325 0.86 -31.21 13.56
CA LEU A 325 1.61 -30.32 14.47
C LEU A 325 1.45 -28.86 14.09
N THR A 326 1.46 -28.54 12.79
CA THR A 326 1.24 -27.16 12.32
C THR A 326 -0.13 -26.65 12.75
N LEU A 327 -1.21 -27.42 12.51
CA LEU A 327 -2.55 -27.02 12.89
C LEU A 327 -2.69 -26.84 14.41
N GLN A 328 -2.04 -27.70 15.21
CA GLN A 328 -1.98 -27.57 16.67
C GLN A 328 -1.27 -26.27 17.09
N PHE A 329 -0.11 -25.95 16.50
CA PHE A 329 0.60 -24.72 16.82
C PHE A 329 -0.13 -23.47 16.33
N VAL A 330 -0.79 -23.51 15.17
CA VAL A 330 -1.64 -22.41 14.70
C VAL A 330 -2.75 -22.16 15.70
N PHE A 331 -3.41 -23.21 16.18
CA PHE A 331 -4.46 -23.09 17.20
C PHE A 331 -3.88 -22.55 18.52
N LEU A 332 -2.73 -23.03 18.94
CA LEU A 332 -2.08 -22.63 20.20
C LEU A 332 -1.72 -21.14 20.21
N PHE A 333 -1.15 -20.61 19.10
CA PHE A 333 -0.68 -19.22 19.03
C PHE A 333 -1.75 -18.23 18.60
N SER A 334 -2.66 -18.65 17.73
CA SER A 334 -3.61 -17.72 17.05
C SER A 334 -5.08 -18.08 17.25
N GLY A 335 -5.38 -19.14 17.99
CA GLY A 335 -6.75 -19.61 18.25
C GLY A 335 -7.48 -20.04 16.98
N GLU A 336 -8.79 -19.82 16.95
CA GLU A 336 -9.67 -20.22 15.83
C GLU A 336 -9.67 -19.23 14.65
N ALA A 337 -9.25 -17.99 14.85
CA ALA A 337 -9.39 -16.93 13.86
C ALA A 337 -8.71 -17.24 12.51
N PRO A 338 -7.47 -17.79 12.44
CA PRO A 338 -6.84 -18.14 11.18
C PRO A 338 -7.60 -19.23 10.39
N PHE A 339 -8.25 -20.16 11.08
CA PHE A 339 -9.02 -21.22 10.42
C PHE A 339 -10.32 -20.68 9.82
N LYS A 340 -11.04 -19.84 10.57
CA LYS A 340 -12.25 -19.15 10.09
C LYS A 340 -11.96 -18.26 8.89
N ALA A 341 -10.81 -17.57 8.91
CA ALA A 341 -10.38 -16.69 7.84
C ALA A 341 -9.82 -17.43 6.61
N LEU A 342 -9.30 -18.64 6.75
CA LEU A 342 -8.54 -19.35 5.72
C LEU A 342 -9.27 -19.44 4.38
N PHE A 343 -10.51 -19.92 4.39
CA PHE A 343 -11.31 -20.06 3.17
C PHE A 343 -11.58 -18.71 2.49
N LEU A 344 -11.91 -17.69 3.28
CA LEU A 344 -12.17 -16.34 2.78
C LEU A 344 -10.88 -15.71 2.22
N GLN A 345 -9.73 -15.95 2.83
CA GLN A 345 -8.44 -15.44 2.36
C GLN A 345 -8.02 -16.11 1.05
N ILE A 346 -8.15 -17.45 0.94
CA ILE A 346 -7.85 -18.16 -0.32
C ILE A 346 -8.75 -17.64 -1.43
N LYS A 347 -10.07 -17.57 -1.19
CA LYS A 347 -11.03 -17.00 -2.13
C LYS A 347 -10.70 -15.54 -2.45
N GLY A 348 -10.32 -14.76 -1.46
CA GLY A 348 -9.87 -13.36 -1.60
C GLY A 348 -8.69 -13.23 -2.55
N VAL A 349 -7.62 -14.02 -2.38
CA VAL A 349 -6.46 -14.01 -3.29
C VAL A 349 -6.83 -14.42 -4.71
N MET A 350 -7.67 -15.45 -4.87
CA MET A 350 -8.13 -15.88 -6.20
C MET A 350 -8.98 -14.82 -6.90
N SER A 351 -9.72 -14.02 -6.15
CA SER A 351 -10.65 -12.99 -6.63
C SER A 351 -10.12 -11.56 -6.52
N LEU A 352 -8.84 -11.34 -6.19
CA LEU A 352 -8.25 -9.99 -6.02
C LEU A 352 -8.55 -9.03 -7.17
N ASN A 353 -8.67 -9.56 -8.38
CA ASN A 353 -8.96 -8.79 -9.59
C ASN A 353 -10.40 -8.97 -10.08
N SER A 354 -11.27 -9.61 -9.30
CA SER A 354 -12.68 -9.75 -9.61
C SER A 354 -13.47 -8.61 -9.00
N ILE A 355 -14.36 -8.02 -9.76
CA ILE A 355 -15.29 -6.98 -9.28
C ILE A 355 -16.33 -7.60 -8.37
N PHE A 356 -16.74 -8.83 -8.69
CA PHE A 356 -17.78 -9.57 -8.01
C PHE A 356 -17.17 -10.49 -6.94
N VAL A 357 -17.01 -9.97 -5.74
CA VAL A 357 -16.72 -10.80 -4.57
C VAL A 357 -17.97 -10.80 -3.70
N VAL A 358 -18.61 -11.92 -3.57
CA VAL A 358 -19.50 -12.40 -2.47
C VAL A 358 -20.33 -11.35 -1.69
N SER A 359 -20.14 -10.06 -1.91
CA SER A 359 -20.78 -8.94 -1.20
C SER A 359 -21.29 -7.89 -2.18
N VAL A 360 -22.40 -7.25 -1.85
CA VAL A 360 -22.91 -6.09 -2.58
C VAL A 360 -21.93 -4.90 -2.57
N TRP A 361 -21.05 -4.83 -1.55
CA TRP A 361 -20.11 -3.74 -1.35
C TRP A 361 -18.91 -3.83 -2.29
N PRO A 362 -18.33 -2.69 -2.71
CA PRO A 362 -17.14 -2.69 -3.55
C PRO A 362 -15.95 -3.31 -2.83
N ASN A 363 -15.14 -4.05 -3.58
CA ASN A 363 -13.88 -4.61 -3.07
C ASN A 363 -12.80 -3.53 -3.02
N VAL A 364 -12.53 -3.03 -1.84
CA VAL A 364 -11.50 -1.99 -1.61
C VAL A 364 -10.11 -2.49 -2.00
N LEU A 365 -9.82 -3.78 -1.79
CA LEU A 365 -8.52 -4.38 -2.13
C LEU A 365 -8.18 -4.27 -3.63
N ALA A 366 -9.20 -4.17 -4.49
CA ALA A 366 -8.99 -3.96 -5.93
C ALA A 366 -8.43 -2.55 -6.26
N THR A 367 -8.48 -1.61 -5.31
CA THR A 367 -7.95 -0.24 -5.46
C THR A 367 -6.58 -0.05 -4.80
N VAL A 368 -6.12 -1.04 -4.02
CA VAL A 368 -4.82 -1.00 -3.35
C VAL A 368 -3.69 -1.24 -4.35
N SER A 369 -2.78 -0.29 -4.47
CA SER A 369 -1.70 -0.32 -5.47
C SER A 369 -0.80 -1.55 -5.39
N GLU A 370 -0.58 -2.09 -4.20
CA GLU A 370 0.23 -3.27 -3.94
C GLU A 370 -0.41 -4.58 -4.43
N LEU A 371 -1.74 -4.61 -4.53
CA LEU A 371 -2.52 -5.77 -4.97
C LEU A 371 -2.93 -5.67 -6.44
N ARG A 372 -2.41 -4.70 -7.19
CA ARG A 372 -2.64 -4.60 -8.63
C ARG A 372 -1.97 -5.76 -9.39
N LYS A 373 -2.59 -6.14 -10.51
CA LYS A 373 -1.98 -7.11 -11.45
C LYS A 373 -0.61 -6.61 -11.90
N THR A 374 0.34 -7.53 -12.02
CA THR A 374 1.67 -7.23 -12.56
C THR A 374 1.94 -8.01 -13.83
N ASN A 375 2.70 -7.39 -14.73
CA ASN A 375 3.31 -8.03 -15.88
C ASN A 375 4.79 -8.36 -15.60
N LEU A 376 5.44 -9.09 -16.53
CA LEU A 376 6.84 -9.50 -16.36
C LEU A 376 7.81 -8.31 -16.24
N ASN A 377 7.52 -7.20 -16.94
CA ASN A 377 8.37 -6.00 -16.86
C ASN A 377 8.29 -5.35 -15.48
N GLU A 378 7.08 -5.24 -14.92
CA GLU A 378 6.88 -4.71 -13.57
C GLU A 378 7.50 -5.63 -12.50
N ILE A 379 7.37 -6.95 -12.63
CA ILE A 379 8.07 -7.91 -11.75
C ILE A 379 9.58 -7.68 -11.83
N SER A 380 10.09 -7.47 -13.06
CA SER A 380 11.49 -7.15 -13.28
C SER A 380 11.94 -5.86 -12.58
N ASP A 381 11.16 -4.80 -12.68
CA ASP A 381 11.45 -3.51 -12.04
C ASP A 381 11.46 -3.63 -10.51
N LEU A 382 10.52 -4.39 -9.96
CA LEU A 382 10.42 -4.66 -8.52
C LEU A 382 11.59 -5.51 -7.98
N ILE A 383 12.13 -6.42 -8.79
CA ILE A 383 13.30 -7.26 -8.46
C ILE A 383 14.61 -6.54 -8.80
N GLY A 384 14.58 -5.73 -9.87
CA GLY A 384 15.69 -4.90 -10.34
C GLY A 384 16.36 -5.36 -11.63
N SER A 385 16.04 -6.55 -12.21
CA SER A 385 16.67 -7.02 -13.44
C SER A 385 15.92 -8.16 -14.10
N LEU A 386 15.36 -7.92 -15.31
CA LEU A 386 14.71 -8.97 -16.09
C LEU A 386 15.65 -10.10 -16.49
N PRO A 387 16.88 -9.84 -16.99
CA PRO A 387 17.81 -10.91 -17.31
C PRO A 387 18.10 -11.84 -16.14
N LEU A 388 18.29 -11.30 -14.93
CA LEU A 388 18.55 -12.11 -13.73
C LEU A 388 17.35 -12.95 -13.31
N VAL A 389 16.14 -12.43 -13.44
CA VAL A 389 14.90 -13.18 -13.19
C VAL A 389 14.79 -14.36 -14.16
N VAL A 390 14.93 -14.09 -15.47
CA VAL A 390 14.83 -15.13 -16.51
C VAL A 390 15.90 -16.20 -16.35
N VAL A 391 17.16 -15.81 -16.13
CA VAL A 391 18.28 -16.75 -15.95
C VAL A 391 18.07 -17.60 -14.71
N SER A 392 17.63 -17.02 -13.58
CA SER A 392 17.37 -17.74 -12.34
C SER A 392 16.23 -18.77 -12.49
N LEU A 393 15.14 -18.38 -13.14
CA LEU A 393 14.00 -19.26 -13.41
C LEU A 393 14.37 -20.37 -14.38
N SER A 394 15.10 -20.05 -15.44
CA SER A 394 15.56 -21.05 -16.42
C SER A 394 16.49 -22.08 -15.77
N PHE A 395 17.39 -21.63 -14.91
CA PHE A 395 18.31 -22.52 -14.22
C PHE A 395 17.60 -23.48 -13.27
N ILE A 396 16.72 -23.00 -12.41
CA ILE A 396 15.96 -23.87 -11.49
C ILE A 396 15.07 -24.85 -12.26
N PHE A 397 14.49 -24.42 -13.40
CA PHE A 397 13.71 -25.28 -14.28
C PHE A 397 14.56 -26.40 -14.89
N VAL A 398 15.76 -26.09 -15.42
CA VAL A 398 16.69 -27.08 -15.96
C VAL A 398 17.13 -28.07 -14.89
N LEU A 399 17.44 -27.61 -13.67
CA LEU A 399 17.74 -28.49 -12.53
C LEU A 399 16.55 -29.38 -12.18
N PHE A 400 15.35 -28.85 -12.16
CA PHE A 400 14.13 -29.62 -11.90
C PHE A 400 13.88 -30.68 -12.97
N LEU A 401 14.05 -30.37 -14.26
CA LEU A 401 13.97 -31.36 -15.33
C LEU A 401 15.00 -32.49 -15.19
N ARG A 402 16.21 -32.16 -14.71
CA ARG A 402 17.20 -33.19 -14.38
C ARG A 402 16.76 -34.11 -13.26
N THR A 403 16.14 -33.53 -12.21
CA THR A 403 15.57 -34.33 -11.10
C THR A 403 14.41 -35.21 -11.55
N LEU A 404 13.55 -34.72 -12.47
CA LEU A 404 12.47 -35.51 -13.06
C LEU A 404 12.96 -36.72 -13.85
N ARG A 405 14.00 -36.51 -14.67
CA ARG A 405 14.60 -37.60 -15.50
C ARG A 405 15.38 -38.61 -14.66
N SER A 406 15.79 -38.24 -13.49
CA SER A 406 16.52 -39.14 -12.58
C SER A 406 15.62 -40.26 -12.08
N LYS A 407 15.97 -41.51 -12.39
CA LYS A 407 15.29 -42.74 -11.91
C LYS A 407 15.71 -43.12 -10.49
N LYS A 408 16.17 -42.17 -9.68
CA LYS A 408 16.60 -42.35 -8.29
C LYS A 408 15.67 -41.65 -7.32
N TYR A 409 15.71 -42.03 -6.07
CA TYR A 409 15.11 -41.29 -4.96
C TYR A 409 15.69 -39.89 -4.86
N LEU A 410 14.89 -38.95 -4.35
CA LEU A 410 15.33 -37.60 -4.12
C LEU A 410 16.39 -37.56 -3.00
N GLY A 411 17.59 -37.06 -3.31
CA GLY A 411 18.61 -36.72 -2.34
C GLY A 411 18.40 -35.28 -1.79
N PRO A 412 19.27 -34.86 -0.84
CA PRO A 412 19.13 -33.54 -0.20
C PRO A 412 19.15 -32.34 -1.17
N GLN A 413 19.90 -32.47 -2.28
CA GLN A 413 19.93 -31.41 -3.32
C GLN A 413 18.66 -31.43 -4.17
N GLU A 414 18.22 -32.61 -4.60
CA GLU A 414 17.01 -32.77 -5.38
C GLU A 414 15.76 -32.34 -4.62
N GLU A 415 15.67 -32.60 -3.30
CA GLU A 415 14.61 -32.10 -2.41
C GLU A 415 14.58 -30.56 -2.42
N THR A 416 15.75 -29.94 -2.28
CA THR A 416 15.88 -28.48 -2.31
C THR A 416 15.46 -27.91 -3.66
N ILE A 417 15.91 -28.52 -4.78
CA ILE A 417 15.54 -28.09 -6.14
C ILE A 417 14.03 -28.20 -6.35
N GLY A 418 13.44 -29.35 -5.98
CA GLY A 418 12.00 -29.56 -6.14
C GLY A 418 11.16 -28.53 -5.40
N LEU A 419 11.51 -28.25 -4.14
CA LEU A 419 10.79 -27.27 -3.33
C LEU A 419 10.97 -25.85 -3.85
N LEU A 420 12.17 -25.42 -4.22
CA LEU A 420 12.43 -24.10 -4.79
C LEU A 420 11.72 -23.92 -6.13
N PHE A 421 11.62 -24.96 -6.96
CA PHE A 421 10.88 -24.92 -8.22
C PHE A 421 9.37 -24.73 -7.96
N VAL A 422 8.78 -25.55 -7.08
CA VAL A 422 7.36 -25.41 -6.70
C VAL A 422 7.09 -24.03 -6.13
N TRP A 423 7.95 -23.53 -5.25
CA TRP A 423 7.85 -22.19 -4.68
C TRP A 423 7.86 -21.12 -5.79
N SER A 424 8.81 -21.23 -6.75
CA SER A 424 8.90 -20.27 -7.87
C SER A 424 7.61 -20.25 -8.70
N VAL A 425 7.06 -21.43 -9.04
CA VAL A 425 5.83 -21.54 -9.85
C VAL A 425 4.63 -20.96 -9.11
N CYS A 426 4.45 -21.32 -7.83
CA CYS A 426 3.35 -20.80 -7.02
C CYS A 426 3.44 -19.27 -6.88
N MET A 427 4.64 -18.72 -6.66
CA MET A 427 4.79 -17.28 -6.51
C MET A 427 4.69 -16.53 -7.84
N LEU A 428 5.11 -17.08 -8.97
CA LEU A 428 4.85 -16.48 -10.29
C LEU A 428 3.35 -16.36 -10.56
N TYR A 429 2.59 -17.41 -10.21
CA TYR A 429 1.13 -17.33 -10.28
C TYR A 429 0.57 -16.26 -9.34
N ALA A 430 1.03 -16.19 -8.09
CA ALA A 430 0.61 -15.17 -7.13
C ALA A 430 0.97 -13.75 -7.59
N CYS A 431 2.15 -13.53 -8.19
CA CYS A 431 2.55 -12.24 -8.77
C CYS A 431 1.58 -11.76 -9.85
N SER A 432 1.02 -12.67 -10.68
CA SER A 432 -0.01 -12.31 -11.65
C SER A 432 -1.31 -11.79 -11.02
N LYS A 433 -1.50 -12.02 -9.71
CA LYS A 433 -2.65 -11.55 -8.94
C LYS A 433 -2.36 -10.28 -8.14
N GLY A 434 -1.10 -10.06 -7.72
CA GLY A 434 -0.73 -8.86 -6.96
C GLY A 434 0.78 -8.63 -6.89
N ALA A 435 1.18 -7.36 -7.05
CA ALA A 435 2.58 -6.91 -7.06
C ALA A 435 3.34 -7.29 -5.77
N ARG A 436 2.67 -7.25 -4.62
CA ARG A 436 3.26 -7.57 -3.30
C ARG A 436 3.87 -8.98 -3.26
N PHE A 437 3.28 -9.94 -3.98
CA PHE A 437 3.78 -11.32 -3.98
C PHE A 437 5.15 -11.49 -4.62
N THR A 438 5.62 -10.50 -5.41
CA THR A 438 6.96 -10.48 -5.99
C THR A 438 8.06 -10.57 -4.93
N MET A 439 7.82 -10.05 -3.72
CA MET A 439 8.78 -10.13 -2.62
C MET A 439 9.09 -11.59 -2.22
N PHE A 440 8.09 -12.46 -2.22
CA PHE A 440 8.26 -13.89 -1.86
C PHE A 440 8.95 -14.71 -2.95
N LEU A 441 8.97 -14.22 -4.19
CA LEU A 441 9.70 -14.82 -5.29
C LEU A 441 11.22 -14.58 -5.18
N LEU A 442 11.66 -13.56 -4.43
CA LEU A 442 13.08 -13.21 -4.26
C LEU A 442 13.91 -14.36 -3.69
N ILE A 443 13.36 -15.11 -2.71
CA ILE A 443 14.10 -16.20 -2.03
C ILE A 443 14.50 -17.29 -3.02
N PRO A 444 13.58 -17.95 -3.75
CA PRO A 444 13.96 -19.00 -4.69
C PRO A 444 14.82 -18.47 -5.85
N LEU A 445 14.59 -17.26 -6.34
CA LEU A 445 15.41 -16.63 -7.39
C LEU A 445 16.84 -16.37 -6.90
N GLY A 446 17.00 -15.79 -5.73
CA GLY A 446 18.32 -15.50 -5.17
C GLY A 446 19.15 -16.76 -4.92
N ILE A 447 18.51 -17.81 -4.37
CA ILE A 447 19.17 -19.10 -4.16
C ILE A 447 19.56 -19.73 -5.51
N SER A 448 18.66 -19.70 -6.49
CA SER A 448 18.91 -20.22 -7.84
C SER A 448 20.09 -19.51 -8.52
N LEU A 449 20.14 -18.17 -8.45
CA LEU A 449 21.22 -17.36 -9.00
C LEU A 449 22.57 -17.68 -8.34
N GLY A 450 22.60 -17.73 -7.01
CA GLY A 450 23.80 -18.09 -6.25
C GLY A 450 24.29 -19.51 -6.56
N TRP A 451 23.36 -20.43 -6.76
CA TRP A 451 23.66 -21.82 -7.15
C TRP A 451 24.24 -21.88 -8.56
N LEU A 452 23.59 -21.24 -9.52
CA LEU A 452 24.07 -21.15 -10.90
C LEU A 452 25.51 -20.67 -10.96
N LEU A 453 25.82 -19.54 -10.34
CA LEU A 453 27.17 -18.95 -10.41
C LEU A 453 28.21 -19.84 -9.73
N THR A 454 27.84 -20.49 -8.64
CA THR A 454 28.75 -21.45 -7.95
C THR A 454 29.05 -22.67 -8.80
N GLU A 455 28.04 -23.28 -9.43
CA GLU A 455 28.23 -24.47 -10.29
C GLU A 455 28.98 -24.10 -11.58
N THR A 456 28.69 -22.96 -12.19
CA THR A 456 29.38 -22.48 -13.39
C THR A 456 30.88 -22.27 -13.09
N LEU A 457 31.21 -21.64 -11.97
CA LEU A 457 32.62 -21.49 -11.55
C LEU A 457 33.31 -22.82 -11.23
N ARG A 458 32.60 -23.78 -10.65
CA ARG A 458 33.13 -25.13 -10.39
C ARG A 458 33.42 -25.87 -11.70
N PHE A 459 32.49 -25.81 -12.65
CA PHE A 459 32.59 -26.50 -13.94
C PHE A 459 33.76 -25.99 -14.78
N TYR A 460 33.87 -24.65 -14.89
CA TYR A 460 34.90 -24.01 -15.70
C TYR A 460 36.21 -23.70 -14.94
N LYS A 461 36.43 -24.23 -13.74
CA LYS A 461 37.62 -23.94 -12.90
C LYS A 461 38.95 -24.11 -13.63
N LYS A 462 39.06 -25.10 -14.56
CA LYS A 462 40.26 -25.37 -15.32
C LYS A 462 40.44 -24.43 -16.51
N ASN A 463 39.40 -23.74 -16.98
CA ASN A 463 39.47 -22.80 -18.09
C ASN A 463 39.68 -21.38 -17.58
N PHE A 464 40.91 -20.88 -17.70
CA PHE A 464 41.28 -19.56 -17.18
C PHE A 464 40.40 -18.43 -17.76
N LEU A 465 40.23 -18.39 -19.11
CA LEU A 465 39.48 -17.32 -19.77
C LEU A 465 38.03 -17.29 -19.33
N ILE A 466 37.35 -18.45 -19.36
CA ILE A 466 35.95 -18.53 -18.94
C ILE A 466 35.81 -18.16 -17.46
N THR A 467 36.71 -18.57 -16.61
CA THR A 467 36.69 -18.20 -15.18
C THR A 467 36.84 -16.70 -14.96
N GLN A 468 37.68 -16.00 -15.76
CA GLN A 468 37.80 -14.55 -15.69
C GLN A 468 36.55 -13.85 -16.19
N VAL A 469 35.94 -14.33 -17.29
CA VAL A 469 34.68 -13.79 -17.78
C VAL A 469 33.57 -13.91 -16.71
N ILE A 470 33.44 -15.07 -16.06
CA ILE A 470 32.45 -15.25 -14.97
C ILE A 470 32.71 -14.31 -13.79
N ARG A 471 33.99 -14.08 -13.44
CA ARG A 471 34.36 -13.11 -12.39
C ARG A 471 33.99 -11.68 -12.78
N LEU A 472 34.21 -11.28 -14.04
CA LEU A 472 33.79 -9.98 -14.53
C LEU A 472 32.25 -9.81 -14.52
N LEU A 473 31.52 -10.84 -14.93
CA LEU A 473 30.06 -10.86 -14.82
C LEU A 473 29.57 -10.76 -13.38
N LEU A 474 30.27 -11.40 -12.44
CA LEU A 474 29.98 -11.29 -11.01
C LEU A 474 30.21 -9.85 -10.49
N ILE A 475 31.31 -9.23 -10.90
CA ILE A 475 31.60 -7.84 -10.54
C ILE A 475 30.53 -6.91 -11.13
N ALA A 476 30.18 -7.09 -12.41
CA ALA A 476 29.12 -6.32 -13.06
C ALA A 476 27.76 -6.50 -12.36
N PHE A 477 27.44 -7.73 -11.94
CA PHE A 477 26.24 -8.01 -11.14
C PHE A 477 26.24 -7.24 -9.80
N VAL A 478 27.34 -7.29 -9.05
CA VAL A 478 27.45 -6.57 -7.77
C VAL A 478 27.30 -5.06 -7.99
N LEU A 479 28.02 -4.49 -8.96
CA LEU A 479 27.95 -3.07 -9.29
C LEU A 479 26.54 -2.64 -9.73
N SER A 480 25.88 -3.45 -10.56
CA SER A 480 24.50 -3.20 -10.99
C SER A 480 23.51 -3.21 -9.81
N SER A 481 23.64 -4.22 -8.92
CA SER A 481 22.78 -4.33 -7.72
C SER A 481 22.98 -3.14 -6.76
N VAL A 482 24.23 -2.73 -6.55
CA VAL A 482 24.59 -1.56 -5.73
C VAL A 482 24.06 -0.27 -6.37
N TYR A 483 24.19 -0.10 -7.68
CA TYR A 483 23.66 1.05 -8.40
C TYR A 483 22.14 1.17 -8.25
N GLN A 484 21.42 0.08 -8.46
CA GLN A 484 19.96 0.04 -8.31
C GLN A 484 19.53 0.31 -6.86
N ALA A 485 20.19 -0.33 -5.89
CA ALA A 485 19.94 -0.08 -4.48
C ALA A 485 20.13 1.40 -4.11
N ASN A 486 21.20 2.03 -4.63
CA ASN A 486 21.46 3.46 -4.43
C ASN A 486 20.37 4.36 -5.06
N ARG A 487 19.83 3.97 -6.23
CA ARG A 487 18.73 4.70 -6.86
C ARG A 487 17.47 4.63 -6.00
N VAL A 488 17.07 3.40 -5.64
CA VAL A 488 15.86 3.18 -4.84
C VAL A 488 15.97 3.80 -3.44
N ALA A 489 17.09 3.61 -2.75
CA ALA A 489 17.27 4.16 -1.41
C ALA A 489 17.17 5.70 -1.35
N LYS A 490 17.51 6.39 -2.44
CA LYS A 490 17.35 7.86 -2.55
C LYS A 490 15.91 8.32 -2.73
N GLU A 491 15.02 7.44 -3.14
CA GLU A 491 13.60 7.75 -3.36
C GLU A 491 12.75 7.47 -2.12
N ILE A 492 13.34 6.90 -1.06
CA ILE A 492 12.63 6.56 0.18
C ILE A 492 12.54 7.78 1.09
N PHE A 493 11.32 8.23 1.33
CA PHE A 493 10.97 9.31 2.24
C PHE A 493 9.79 8.91 3.13
N PRO A 494 9.68 9.49 4.34
CA PRO A 494 8.48 9.36 5.14
C PRO A 494 7.25 9.87 4.38
N SER A 495 6.15 9.14 4.49
CA SER A 495 4.86 9.60 3.96
C SER A 495 4.33 10.80 4.75
N MET A 496 4.65 10.89 6.05
CA MET A 496 4.37 12.03 6.90
C MET A 496 5.47 13.09 6.77
N ASN A 497 5.05 14.36 6.76
CA ASN A 497 5.94 15.52 6.88
C ASN A 497 5.45 16.46 7.98
N ASN A 498 6.18 17.55 8.25
CA ASN A 498 5.81 18.51 9.28
C ASN A 498 4.44 19.14 9.08
N THR A 499 4.00 19.35 7.83
CA THR A 499 2.66 19.87 7.55
C THR A 499 1.58 18.94 8.10
N TRP A 500 1.72 17.64 7.87
CA TRP A 500 0.85 16.61 8.45
C TRP A 500 0.95 16.57 9.98
N HIS A 501 2.18 16.47 10.51
CA HIS A 501 2.40 16.38 11.95
C HIS A 501 1.82 17.58 12.69
N ASN A 502 2.00 18.80 12.16
CA ASN A 502 1.46 20.02 12.76
C ASN A 502 -0.08 20.03 12.78
N VAL A 503 -0.74 19.61 11.69
CA VAL A 503 -2.21 19.50 11.66
C VAL A 503 -2.69 18.53 12.73
N LEU A 504 -2.08 17.34 12.80
CA LEU A 504 -2.47 16.31 13.75
C LEU A 504 -2.26 16.75 15.21
N THR A 505 -1.17 17.45 15.48
CA THR A 505 -0.90 18.05 16.80
C THR A 505 -1.95 19.12 17.13
N LYS A 506 -2.26 20.03 16.20
CA LYS A 506 -3.30 21.03 16.38
C LYS A 506 -4.68 20.40 16.63
N ILE A 507 -5.01 19.29 15.93
CA ILE A 507 -6.23 18.52 16.20
C ILE A 507 -6.23 18.00 17.64
N LYS A 508 -5.11 17.40 18.08
CA LYS A 508 -4.96 16.90 19.44
C LYS A 508 -5.22 17.99 20.49
N ASP A 509 -4.66 19.18 20.27
CA ASP A 509 -4.68 20.27 21.25
C ASP A 509 -6.03 21.03 21.27
N ASN A 510 -6.71 21.12 20.11
CA ASN A 510 -7.88 22.00 19.94
C ASN A 510 -9.22 21.25 19.83
N THR A 511 -9.24 19.92 19.94
CA THR A 511 -10.48 19.15 19.88
C THR A 511 -10.74 18.36 21.15
N PRO A 512 -12.00 18.01 21.49
CA PRO A 512 -12.29 17.12 22.61
C PRO A 512 -11.66 15.72 22.43
N LYS A 513 -11.30 15.04 23.52
CA LYS A 513 -10.71 13.69 23.47
C LYS A 513 -11.59 12.64 22.79
N ASN A 514 -12.92 12.79 22.91
CA ASN A 514 -13.90 11.90 22.26
C ASN A 514 -14.29 12.35 20.85
N ALA A 515 -13.66 13.38 20.29
CA ALA A 515 -13.95 13.84 18.93
C ALA A 515 -13.71 12.74 17.89
N ILE A 516 -14.54 12.76 16.84
CA ILE A 516 -14.44 11.82 15.72
C ILE A 516 -13.91 12.57 14.50
N LEU A 517 -12.81 12.05 13.92
CA LEU A 517 -12.23 12.53 12.68
C LEU A 517 -12.69 11.66 11.53
N ASN A 518 -13.41 12.27 10.59
CA ASN A 518 -13.84 11.66 9.34
C ASN A 518 -12.81 11.98 8.27
N SER A 519 -12.22 10.97 7.66
CA SER A 519 -11.25 11.11 6.57
C SER A 519 -11.15 9.81 5.81
N TRP A 520 -10.30 9.79 4.79
CA TRP A 520 -9.95 8.57 4.07
C TRP A 520 -9.10 7.64 4.94
N TRP A 521 -9.25 6.33 4.76
CA TRP A 521 -8.64 5.30 5.61
C TRP A 521 -7.11 5.37 5.69
N ASP A 522 -6.42 5.82 4.62
CA ASP A 522 -4.96 5.98 4.59
C ASP A 522 -4.42 6.85 5.73
N TYR A 523 -5.22 7.78 6.26
CA TYR A 523 -4.80 8.74 7.30
C TYR A 523 -5.27 8.34 8.70
N GLY A 524 -6.09 7.31 8.81
CA GLY A 524 -6.69 6.88 10.08
C GLY A 524 -5.65 6.55 11.15
N ASP A 525 -4.60 5.83 10.77
CA ASP A 525 -3.54 5.45 11.70
C ASP A 525 -2.76 6.68 12.22
N TRP A 526 -2.51 7.67 11.39
CA TRP A 526 -1.88 8.92 11.81
C TRP A 526 -2.78 9.71 12.78
N ILE A 527 -4.07 9.79 12.49
CA ILE A 527 -5.05 10.47 13.35
C ILE A 527 -5.09 9.79 14.73
N LYS A 528 -5.14 8.46 14.78
CA LYS A 528 -5.13 7.70 16.04
C LYS A 528 -3.86 7.94 16.87
N ILE A 529 -2.71 7.78 16.24
CA ILE A 529 -1.44 7.74 16.98
C ILE A 529 -0.96 9.14 17.33
N VAL A 530 -1.02 10.11 16.41
CA VAL A 530 -0.53 11.47 16.64
C VAL A 530 -1.61 12.36 17.26
N ALA A 531 -2.79 12.43 16.66
CA ALA A 531 -3.87 13.26 17.17
C ALA A 531 -4.64 12.62 18.34
N GLN A 532 -4.53 11.30 18.55
CA GLN A 532 -5.24 10.56 19.61
C GLN A 532 -6.75 10.80 19.56
N ARG A 533 -7.33 10.72 18.36
CA ARG A 533 -8.77 10.91 18.13
C ARG A 533 -9.37 9.72 17.44
N LYS A 534 -10.67 9.50 17.68
CA LYS A 534 -11.43 8.41 17.06
C LYS A 534 -11.55 8.61 15.56
N VAL A 535 -11.51 7.50 14.81
CA VAL A 535 -11.72 7.47 13.37
C VAL A 535 -12.79 6.47 12.95
N ILE A 536 -13.50 6.76 11.88
CA ILE A 536 -14.43 5.80 11.25
C ILE A 536 -13.66 4.69 10.54
N LEU A 537 -12.53 5.05 9.91
CA LEU A 537 -11.73 4.19 9.05
C LEU A 537 -10.23 4.35 9.32
N ASP A 538 -9.50 3.24 9.23
CA ASP A 538 -8.04 3.20 9.22
C ASP A 538 -7.53 2.08 8.30
N GLY A 539 -6.22 1.87 8.26
CA GLY A 539 -5.61 0.82 7.44
C GLY A 539 -6.02 -0.61 7.82
N GLN A 540 -6.48 -0.85 9.05
CA GLN A 540 -7.02 -2.13 9.50
C GLN A 540 -8.46 -2.35 9.02
N THR A 541 -9.24 -1.29 8.90
CA THR A 541 -10.68 -1.32 8.64
C THR A 541 -11.05 -0.85 7.23
N GLN A 542 -10.10 -0.89 6.28
CA GLN A 542 -10.29 -0.36 4.93
C GLN A 542 -11.34 -1.14 4.10
N ASN A 543 -11.49 -2.45 4.29
CA ASN A 543 -12.37 -3.30 3.46
C ASN A 543 -13.71 -3.59 4.15
N ILE A 544 -14.43 -2.53 4.51
CA ILE A 544 -15.75 -2.58 5.16
C ILE A 544 -16.73 -1.62 4.49
N PRO A 545 -18.04 -1.75 4.72
CA PRO A 545 -19.07 -0.89 4.12
C PRO A 545 -18.86 0.61 4.33
N GLN A 546 -18.34 1.02 5.48
CA GLN A 546 -18.08 2.43 5.80
C GLN A 546 -17.11 3.08 4.81
N THR A 547 -16.25 2.32 4.15
CA THR A 547 -15.32 2.84 3.13
C THR A 547 -16.07 3.31 1.88
N TYR A 548 -17.11 2.58 1.46
CA TYR A 548 -18.02 3.05 0.40
C TYR A 548 -18.71 4.36 0.80
N TRP A 549 -19.29 4.39 2.00
CA TRP A 549 -20.01 5.58 2.47
C TRP A 549 -19.09 6.80 2.55
N MET A 550 -17.90 6.63 3.09
CA MET A 550 -16.91 7.73 3.16
C MET A 550 -16.46 8.18 1.76
N ALA A 551 -16.23 7.25 0.84
CA ALA A 551 -15.91 7.57 -0.56
C ALA A 551 -17.04 8.37 -1.22
N ASN A 552 -18.30 7.98 -0.98
CA ASN A 552 -19.48 8.68 -1.50
C ASN A 552 -19.54 10.12 -0.98
N VAL A 553 -19.27 10.35 0.32
CA VAL A 553 -19.19 11.72 0.89
C VAL A 553 -18.17 12.60 0.15
N PHE A 554 -17.02 12.05 -0.23
CA PHE A 554 -16.01 12.84 -0.96
C PHE A 554 -16.47 13.27 -2.34
N ILE A 555 -17.23 12.42 -3.05
CA ILE A 555 -17.54 12.63 -4.47
C ILE A 555 -18.93 13.19 -4.73
N THR A 556 -19.89 13.09 -3.78
CA THR A 556 -21.23 13.65 -3.97
C THR A 556 -21.17 15.18 -4.15
N GLU A 557 -22.04 15.70 -4.99
CA GLU A 557 -22.27 17.15 -5.12
C GLU A 557 -23.31 17.68 -4.11
N ASN A 558 -24.08 16.77 -3.50
CA ASN A 558 -25.16 17.09 -2.58
C ASN A 558 -24.65 17.12 -1.13
N GLU A 559 -24.60 18.31 -0.54
CA GLU A 559 -24.16 18.52 0.84
C GLU A 559 -25.08 17.85 1.86
N GLU A 560 -26.40 17.84 1.63
CA GLU A 560 -27.37 17.20 2.52
C GLU A 560 -27.17 15.67 2.55
N GLU A 561 -26.90 15.04 1.40
CA GLU A 561 -26.54 13.62 1.32
C GLU A 561 -25.24 13.35 2.09
N ALA A 562 -24.22 14.15 1.89
CA ALA A 562 -22.94 14.01 2.60
C ALA A 562 -23.13 14.08 4.11
N ILE A 563 -23.93 15.02 4.61
CA ILE A 563 -24.21 15.18 6.05
C ILE A 563 -25.08 14.05 6.60
N ALA A 564 -26.07 13.57 5.84
CA ALA A 564 -26.88 12.42 6.25
C ALA A 564 -26.01 11.15 6.41
N ILE A 565 -25.12 10.88 5.47
CA ILE A 565 -24.16 9.77 5.54
C ILE A 565 -23.21 9.95 6.74
N LEU A 566 -22.63 11.14 6.91
CA LEU A 566 -21.71 11.40 8.01
C LEU A 566 -22.40 11.26 9.37
N ARG A 567 -23.66 11.72 9.50
CA ARG A 567 -24.46 11.58 10.71
C ARG A 567 -24.69 10.11 11.05
N MET A 568 -25.12 9.31 10.09
CA MET A 568 -25.26 7.85 10.24
C MET A 568 -23.97 7.19 10.68
N LEU A 569 -22.85 7.49 10.02
CA LEU A 569 -21.54 6.92 10.35
C LEU A 569 -21.08 7.30 11.76
N ASN A 570 -21.26 8.55 12.18
CA ASN A 570 -20.83 9.04 13.49
C ASN A 570 -21.74 8.56 14.64
N ASN A 571 -23.00 8.16 14.37
CA ASN A 571 -23.89 7.56 15.35
C ASN A 571 -23.68 6.05 15.53
N GLY A 572 -23.36 5.32 14.44
CA GLY A 572 -23.31 3.86 14.56
C GLY A 572 -22.51 3.12 13.47
N GLY A 573 -21.73 3.80 12.66
CA GLY A 573 -21.04 3.17 11.53
C GLY A 573 -22.04 2.57 10.53
N ASN A 574 -21.99 1.26 10.28
CA ASN A 574 -22.90 0.58 9.34
C ASN A 574 -24.17 0.00 9.99
N LYS A 575 -24.44 0.29 11.27
CA LYS A 575 -25.55 -0.35 12.01
C LYS A 575 -26.93 -0.08 11.44
N ALA A 576 -27.17 1.11 10.89
CA ALA A 576 -28.46 1.40 10.25
C ALA A 576 -28.75 0.42 9.11
N PHE A 577 -27.73 0.13 8.28
CA PHE A 577 -27.84 -0.91 7.25
C PHE A 577 -28.10 -2.29 7.87
N GLU A 578 -27.36 -2.68 8.92
CA GLU A 578 -27.48 -3.98 9.56
C GLU A 578 -28.87 -4.23 10.17
N ILE A 579 -29.50 -3.18 10.73
CA ILE A 579 -30.87 -3.25 11.24
C ILE A 579 -31.86 -3.47 10.09
N ILE A 580 -31.72 -2.71 9.01
CA ILE A 580 -32.59 -2.84 7.84
C ILE A 580 -32.42 -4.25 7.22
N ASP A 581 -31.19 -4.70 7.03
CA ASP A 581 -30.89 -5.98 6.37
C ASP A 581 -31.37 -7.19 7.17
N ARG A 582 -31.31 -7.11 8.49
CA ARG A 582 -31.86 -8.15 9.37
C ARG A 582 -33.37 -8.34 9.21
N ASN A 583 -34.11 -7.32 8.83
CA ASN A 583 -35.57 -7.38 8.64
C ASN A 583 -35.94 -7.67 7.18
N VAL A 584 -35.21 -7.11 6.22
CA VAL A 584 -35.48 -7.26 4.78
C VAL A 584 -34.94 -8.58 4.23
N HIS A 585 -33.87 -9.14 4.82
CA HIS A 585 -33.19 -10.37 4.41
C HIS A 585 -32.66 -10.35 2.96
N ASP A 586 -32.41 -9.17 2.40
CA ASP A 586 -31.81 -8.96 1.09
C ASP A 586 -30.88 -7.75 1.16
N PRO A 587 -29.54 -7.95 1.16
CA PRO A 587 -28.58 -6.87 1.31
C PRO A 587 -28.69 -5.78 0.23
N PHE A 588 -29.11 -6.15 -0.97
CA PHE A 588 -29.29 -5.19 -2.06
C PHE A 588 -30.52 -4.31 -1.83
N ALA A 589 -31.66 -4.94 -1.51
CA ALA A 589 -32.90 -4.24 -1.18
C ALA A 589 -32.71 -3.31 0.02
N SER A 590 -32.04 -3.82 1.06
CA SER A 590 -31.70 -3.07 2.28
C SER A 590 -30.89 -1.82 1.99
N LEU A 591 -29.91 -1.92 1.07
CA LEU A 591 -29.09 -0.80 0.67
C LEU A 591 -29.85 0.25 -0.11
N ILE A 592 -30.67 -0.17 -1.09
CA ILE A 592 -31.52 0.77 -1.86
C ILE A 592 -32.49 1.48 -0.91
N LEU A 593 -33.09 0.76 0.03
CA LEU A 593 -33.96 1.32 1.05
C LEU A 593 -33.24 2.36 1.91
N LEU A 594 -32.05 2.02 2.41
CA LEU A 594 -31.24 2.95 3.21
C LEU A 594 -30.86 4.22 2.42
N LYS A 595 -30.43 4.08 1.17
CA LYS A 595 -30.12 5.26 0.32
C LYS A 595 -31.35 6.14 0.12
N LYS A 596 -32.53 5.58 -0.06
CA LYS A 596 -33.77 6.32 -0.20
C LYS A 596 -34.12 7.07 1.10
N VAL A 597 -33.93 6.42 2.25
CA VAL A 597 -34.20 7.01 3.58
C VAL A 597 -33.24 8.14 3.93
N LEU A 598 -31.96 8.04 3.53
CA LEU A 598 -30.95 9.09 3.76
C LEU A 598 -31.25 10.42 3.03
N LEU A 599 -32.05 10.38 1.95
CA LEU A 599 -32.35 11.54 1.10
C LEU A 599 -33.70 12.22 1.41
N VAL A 600 -34.45 11.74 2.40
CA VAL A 600 -35.75 12.29 2.78
C VAL A 600 -35.74 12.80 4.24
N ASP A 601 -36.76 13.55 4.63
CA ASP A 601 -36.96 13.97 6.01
C ASP A 601 -37.36 12.79 6.92
N LYS A 602 -37.21 13.00 8.25
CA LYS A 602 -37.43 11.96 9.26
C LYS A 602 -38.84 11.34 9.21
N GLU A 603 -39.88 12.14 8.94
CA GLU A 603 -41.27 11.65 8.90
C GLU A 603 -41.51 10.78 7.67
N LYS A 604 -41.01 11.18 6.49
CA LYS A 604 -41.08 10.34 5.31
C LYS A 604 -40.23 9.06 5.48
N ALA A 605 -39.05 9.17 6.08
CA ALA A 605 -38.22 8.01 6.40
C ALA A 605 -38.95 7.02 7.31
N LYS A 606 -39.64 7.52 8.33
CA LYS A 606 -40.47 6.72 9.23
C LYS A 606 -41.55 5.95 8.47
N ASN A 607 -42.31 6.63 7.60
CA ASN A 607 -43.33 5.98 6.79
C ASN A 607 -42.75 4.91 5.84
N ILE A 608 -41.60 5.16 5.22
CA ILE A 608 -40.94 4.19 4.35
C ILE A 608 -40.49 2.97 5.15
N LEU A 609 -39.87 3.17 6.31
CA LEU A 609 -39.33 2.07 7.12
C LEU A 609 -40.42 1.25 7.81
N SER A 610 -41.61 1.83 8.10
CA SER A 610 -42.73 1.11 8.73
C SER A 610 -43.26 -0.06 7.89
N GLU A 611 -43.03 -0.06 6.57
CA GLU A 611 -43.43 -1.14 5.67
C GLU A 611 -42.52 -2.38 5.81
N TYR A 612 -41.32 -2.20 6.35
CA TYR A 612 -40.29 -3.25 6.36
C TYR A 612 -39.78 -3.63 7.75
N LEU A 613 -39.85 -2.73 8.74
CA LEU A 613 -39.26 -2.93 10.06
C LEU A 613 -40.30 -2.99 11.17
N SER A 614 -39.96 -3.72 12.25
CA SER A 614 -40.68 -3.61 13.51
C SER A 614 -40.57 -2.19 14.09
N GLN A 615 -41.50 -1.77 14.93
CA GLN A 615 -41.47 -0.45 15.55
C GLN A 615 -40.15 -0.17 16.29
N ALA A 616 -39.65 -1.14 17.05
CA ALA A 616 -38.37 -1.02 17.80
C ALA A 616 -37.18 -0.86 16.85
N ASP A 617 -37.09 -1.64 15.77
CA ASP A 617 -36.01 -1.54 14.78
C ASP A 617 -36.11 -0.26 13.95
N GLN A 618 -37.32 0.19 13.66
CA GLN A 618 -37.57 1.49 12.99
C GLN A 618 -37.06 2.66 13.83
N GLU A 619 -37.41 2.71 15.11
CA GLU A 619 -36.95 3.76 16.03
C GLU A 619 -35.43 3.74 16.17
N ALA A 620 -34.83 2.55 16.30
CA ALA A 620 -33.38 2.38 16.36
C ALA A 620 -32.68 2.85 15.06
N ALA A 621 -33.21 2.52 13.90
CA ALA A 621 -32.68 2.94 12.60
C ALA A 621 -32.78 4.47 12.42
N LEU A 622 -33.95 5.06 12.77
CA LEU A 622 -34.19 6.49 12.70
C LEU A 622 -33.27 7.29 13.63
N GLU A 623 -32.97 6.77 14.83
CA GLU A 623 -32.03 7.41 15.75
C GLU A 623 -30.61 7.41 15.19
N LEU A 624 -30.18 6.31 14.54
CA LEU A 624 -28.87 6.24 13.89
C LEU A 624 -28.73 7.19 12.69
N ILE A 625 -29.81 7.40 11.92
CA ILE A 625 -29.78 8.20 10.69
C ILE A 625 -30.00 9.68 11.00
N PHE A 626 -30.95 10.04 11.88
CA PHE A 626 -31.39 11.41 12.13
C PHE A 626 -30.98 11.96 13.50
N GLY A 627 -30.59 11.08 14.44
CA GLY A 627 -30.12 11.51 15.76
C GLY A 627 -28.87 12.38 15.67
N LYS A 628 -28.75 13.36 16.58
CA LYS A 628 -27.54 14.19 16.66
C LYS A 628 -26.40 13.38 17.27
N PRO A 629 -25.24 13.28 16.60
CA PRO A 629 -24.09 12.58 17.21
C PRO A 629 -23.68 13.19 18.54
N SER A 630 -23.37 12.32 19.51
CA SER A 630 -23.00 12.71 20.86
C SER A 630 -21.59 13.33 20.94
N SER A 631 -20.73 13.05 19.96
CA SER A 631 -19.37 13.58 19.88
C SER A 631 -19.28 14.67 18.83
N LYS A 632 -18.42 15.67 19.07
CA LYS A 632 -18.03 16.60 18.00
C LYS A 632 -17.33 15.81 16.89
N ALA A 633 -17.61 16.17 15.66
CA ALA A 633 -17.03 15.54 14.49
C ALA A 633 -16.36 16.55 13.57
N TYR A 634 -15.28 16.10 12.95
CA TYR A 634 -14.50 16.91 12.04
C TYR A 634 -14.27 16.13 10.74
N PHE A 635 -14.08 16.87 9.65
CA PHE A 635 -13.81 16.29 8.33
C PHE A 635 -12.47 16.80 7.80
N LEU A 636 -11.59 15.88 7.40
CA LEU A 636 -10.22 16.19 6.97
C LEU A 636 -10.04 15.87 5.48
N VAL A 637 -9.54 16.86 4.73
CA VAL A 637 -9.11 16.73 3.33
C VAL A 637 -7.65 17.14 3.17
N ALA A 638 -6.90 16.46 2.28
CA ALA A 638 -5.47 16.67 2.11
C ALA A 638 -5.02 16.58 0.66
N TYR A 639 -3.91 17.24 0.34
CA TYR A 639 -3.29 17.25 -0.99
C TYR A 639 -2.94 15.85 -1.53
N SER A 640 -2.61 14.92 -0.65
CA SER A 640 -2.28 13.53 -1.02
C SER A 640 -3.50 12.78 -1.58
N MET A 641 -4.73 13.21 -1.26
CA MET A 641 -5.96 12.64 -1.82
C MET A 641 -6.12 12.90 -3.32
N LEU A 642 -5.45 13.93 -3.87
CA LEU A 642 -5.53 14.23 -5.31
C LEU A 642 -5.04 13.05 -6.17
N GLN A 643 -4.01 12.34 -5.73
CA GLN A 643 -3.44 11.21 -6.47
C GLN A 643 -4.28 9.93 -6.35
N ILE A 644 -4.97 9.76 -5.23
CA ILE A 644 -5.81 8.58 -4.96
C ILE A 644 -7.29 8.81 -5.29
N MET A 645 -7.65 9.99 -5.80
CA MET A 645 -9.03 10.31 -6.18
C MET A 645 -9.66 9.30 -7.15
N PRO A 646 -8.95 8.73 -8.14
CA PRO A 646 -9.51 7.65 -8.96
C PRO A 646 -9.94 6.41 -8.17
N SER A 647 -9.27 6.08 -7.07
CA SER A 647 -9.64 4.99 -6.18
C SER A 647 -10.83 5.37 -5.30
N ILE A 648 -10.83 6.58 -4.73
CA ILE A 648 -11.93 7.11 -3.93
C ILE A 648 -13.21 7.16 -4.77
N SER A 649 -13.14 7.76 -5.96
CA SER A 649 -14.30 7.89 -6.83
C SER A 649 -14.81 6.56 -7.37
N PHE A 650 -13.93 5.60 -7.65
CA PHE A 650 -14.33 4.25 -8.01
C PHE A 650 -15.18 3.58 -6.93
N LEU A 651 -14.81 3.73 -5.66
CA LEU A 651 -15.58 3.16 -4.56
C LEU A 651 -16.87 3.94 -4.31
N GLY A 652 -16.84 5.27 -4.35
CA GLY A 652 -17.99 6.12 -4.07
C GLY A 652 -19.05 6.17 -5.20
N ASN A 653 -18.63 5.98 -6.45
CA ASN A 653 -19.52 5.87 -7.62
C ASN A 653 -20.06 4.46 -7.85
N TRP A 654 -19.85 3.53 -6.91
CA TRP A 654 -20.30 2.14 -7.05
C TRP A 654 -21.81 2.05 -7.24
N ASP A 655 -22.23 1.62 -8.45
CA ASP A 655 -23.63 1.51 -8.82
C ASP A 655 -24.17 0.10 -8.48
N PHE A 656 -24.91 0.04 -7.38
CA PHE A 656 -25.46 -1.21 -6.88
C PHE A 656 -26.47 -1.85 -7.83
N ILE A 657 -27.23 -1.06 -8.60
CA ILE A 657 -28.20 -1.57 -9.57
C ILE A 657 -27.47 -2.31 -10.68
N LYS A 658 -26.40 -1.71 -11.20
CA LYS A 658 -25.54 -2.35 -12.20
C LYS A 658 -24.89 -3.63 -11.67
N VAL A 659 -24.39 -3.60 -10.43
CA VAL A 659 -23.82 -4.79 -9.77
C VAL A 659 -24.82 -5.92 -9.67
N TYR A 660 -26.02 -5.61 -9.22
CA TYR A 660 -27.09 -6.60 -9.08
C TYR A 660 -27.49 -7.21 -10.42
N LEU A 661 -27.67 -6.40 -11.46
CA LEU A 661 -27.97 -6.86 -12.82
C LEU A 661 -26.83 -7.75 -13.37
N ALA A 662 -25.57 -7.38 -13.14
CA ALA A 662 -24.42 -8.15 -13.60
C ALA A 662 -24.30 -9.50 -12.83
N SER A 663 -24.61 -9.55 -11.53
CA SER A 663 -24.61 -10.78 -10.73
C SER A 663 -25.75 -11.74 -11.12
N ALA A 664 -26.89 -11.20 -11.52
CA ALA A 664 -28.03 -11.98 -11.98
C ALA A 664 -27.75 -12.75 -13.28
N LEU A 665 -26.91 -12.22 -14.18
CA LEU A 665 -26.45 -12.93 -15.37
C LEU A 665 -25.66 -14.20 -15.04
N ASP A 666 -24.82 -14.14 -14.03
CA ASP A 666 -24.01 -15.29 -13.60
C ASP A 666 -24.89 -16.39 -12.95
N ASN A 667 -26.00 -16.02 -12.33
CA ASN A 667 -26.90 -16.94 -11.61
C ASN A 667 -28.08 -17.46 -12.45
N LYS A 668 -28.22 -17.10 -13.74
CA LYS A 668 -29.31 -17.47 -14.65
C LYS A 668 -30.74 -17.14 -14.16
N ASP A 669 -30.88 -16.20 -13.20
CA ASP A 669 -32.15 -15.82 -12.56
C ASP A 669 -32.59 -14.37 -12.90
N ASN A 670 -32.51 -14.03 -14.19
CA ASN A 670 -32.73 -12.66 -14.67
C ASN A 670 -34.17 -12.12 -14.42
N GLY A 671 -35.18 -12.99 -14.41
CA GLY A 671 -36.57 -12.57 -14.27
C GLY A 671 -36.93 -12.08 -12.87
N ARG A 672 -36.59 -12.86 -11.83
CA ARG A 672 -36.83 -12.52 -10.42
C ARG A 672 -36.05 -11.28 -9.99
N SER A 673 -34.83 -11.13 -10.50
CA SER A 673 -33.97 -10.02 -10.18
C SER A 673 -34.51 -8.67 -10.67
N ILE A 674 -35.06 -8.62 -11.88
CA ILE A 674 -35.68 -7.41 -12.44
C ILE A 674 -36.93 -7.04 -11.63
N GLU A 675 -37.79 -8.00 -11.31
CA GLU A 675 -38.99 -7.77 -10.53
C GLU A 675 -38.70 -7.24 -9.12
N CYS A 676 -37.65 -7.76 -8.48
CA CYS A 676 -37.20 -7.27 -7.18
C CYS A 676 -36.76 -5.79 -7.22
N ILE A 677 -35.97 -5.40 -8.21
CA ILE A 677 -35.52 -4.02 -8.38
C ILE A 677 -36.71 -3.07 -8.67
N GLU A 678 -37.67 -3.52 -9.46
CA GLU A 678 -38.89 -2.75 -9.75
C GLU A 678 -39.75 -2.51 -8.50
N LYS A 679 -39.90 -3.52 -7.64
CA LYS A 679 -40.61 -3.41 -6.34
C LYS A 679 -39.94 -2.38 -5.41
N LEU A 680 -38.63 -2.20 -5.51
CA LEU A 680 -37.90 -1.20 -4.74
C LEU A 680 -38.04 0.25 -5.31
N GLY A 681 -38.82 0.42 -6.38
CA GLY A 681 -39.11 1.72 -6.97
C GLY A 681 -38.02 2.23 -7.92
N VAL A 682 -37.15 1.37 -8.42
CA VAL A 682 -36.17 1.74 -9.45
C VAL A 682 -36.88 1.91 -10.79
N ASN A 683 -36.53 2.97 -11.53
CA ASN A 683 -37.19 3.31 -12.79
C ASN A 683 -36.96 2.21 -13.85
N LYS A 684 -38.08 1.66 -14.37
CA LYS A 684 -38.05 0.63 -15.42
C LYS A 684 -37.25 0.99 -16.66
N LYS A 685 -37.24 2.29 -17.06
CA LYS A 685 -36.43 2.79 -18.18
C LYS A 685 -34.94 2.65 -17.89
N GLN A 686 -34.53 2.91 -16.66
CA GLN A 686 -33.14 2.77 -16.21
C GLN A 686 -32.69 1.30 -16.19
N ILE A 687 -33.50 0.41 -15.66
CA ILE A 687 -33.24 -1.04 -15.65
C ILE A 687 -33.06 -1.55 -17.08
N LYS A 688 -34.02 -1.21 -17.98
CA LYS A 688 -33.96 -1.61 -19.39
C LYS A 688 -32.74 -1.05 -20.12
N LYS A 689 -32.34 0.19 -19.80
CA LYS A 689 -31.10 0.78 -20.32
C LYS A 689 -29.87 -0.02 -19.87
N PHE A 690 -29.72 -0.25 -18.56
CA PHE A 690 -28.59 -0.98 -17.99
C PHE A 690 -28.52 -2.43 -18.49
N SER A 691 -29.65 -3.12 -18.65
CA SER A 691 -29.67 -4.46 -19.21
C SER A 691 -29.18 -4.51 -20.66
N LYS A 692 -29.55 -3.49 -21.49
CA LYS A 692 -29.03 -3.37 -22.86
C LYS A 692 -27.53 -3.09 -22.89
N GLU A 693 -27.05 -2.15 -22.04
CA GLU A 693 -25.64 -1.85 -21.93
C GLU A 693 -24.84 -3.10 -21.51
N LEU A 694 -25.32 -3.83 -20.51
CA LEU A 694 -24.68 -5.02 -19.97
C LEU A 694 -24.52 -6.14 -21.03
N ALA A 695 -25.51 -6.28 -21.94
CA ALA A 695 -25.44 -7.25 -23.04
C ALA A 695 -24.32 -6.95 -24.06
N LEU A 696 -23.82 -5.70 -24.11
CA LEU A 696 -22.77 -5.24 -25.04
C LEU A 696 -21.37 -5.23 -24.39
N ILE A 697 -21.29 -5.31 -23.06
CA ILE A 697 -20.04 -5.11 -22.32
C ILE A 697 -19.32 -6.44 -22.12
N ARG A 698 -18.01 -6.47 -22.38
CA ARG A 698 -17.15 -7.62 -22.10
C ARG A 698 -16.90 -7.75 -20.60
N ARG A 699 -16.71 -8.98 -20.10
CA ARG A 699 -16.46 -9.24 -18.67
C ARG A 699 -15.28 -8.44 -18.10
N GLU A 700 -14.27 -8.20 -18.90
CA GLU A 700 -13.07 -7.41 -18.50
C GLU A 700 -13.37 -5.91 -18.30
N ASP A 701 -14.40 -5.38 -18.97
CA ASP A 701 -14.79 -3.96 -18.92
C ASP A 701 -15.90 -3.68 -17.89
N LEU A 702 -16.46 -4.72 -17.25
CA LEU A 702 -17.55 -4.59 -16.28
C LEU A 702 -17.21 -3.61 -15.13
N SER A 703 -15.94 -3.53 -14.68
CA SER A 703 -15.56 -2.62 -13.61
C SER A 703 -15.77 -1.16 -13.97
N GLY A 704 -15.38 -0.78 -15.18
CA GLY A 704 -15.57 0.57 -15.69
C GLY A 704 -17.03 0.91 -15.94
N TRP A 705 -17.87 -0.09 -16.24
CA TRP A 705 -19.31 0.10 -16.39
C TRP A 705 -20.04 0.25 -15.05
N VAL A 706 -19.65 -0.54 -14.05
CA VAL A 706 -20.23 -0.47 -12.70
C VAL A 706 -19.88 0.84 -12.01
N SER A 707 -18.64 1.29 -12.16
CA SER A 707 -18.17 2.50 -11.47
C SER A 707 -17.17 3.29 -12.29
N SER A 708 -17.32 4.61 -12.29
CA SER A 708 -16.39 5.54 -12.94
C SER A 708 -15.25 5.94 -12.03
N LYS A 709 -14.05 6.06 -12.61
CA LYS A 709 -12.86 6.61 -11.96
C LYS A 709 -12.72 8.08 -12.36
N LEU A 710 -12.99 8.98 -11.43
CA LEU A 710 -12.83 10.41 -11.66
C LEU A 710 -11.41 10.84 -11.30
N SER A 711 -10.83 11.76 -12.07
CA SER A 711 -9.45 12.18 -11.92
C SER A 711 -9.24 13.67 -12.20
N PHE A 712 -8.15 14.19 -11.66
CA PHE A 712 -7.60 15.47 -12.05
C PHE A 712 -6.70 15.26 -13.26
N LYS A 713 -6.95 16.01 -14.34
CA LYS A 713 -6.23 15.89 -15.63
C LYS A 713 -5.01 16.82 -15.70
N SER A 714 -4.93 17.80 -14.80
CA SER A 714 -3.75 18.67 -14.66
C SER A 714 -3.39 18.92 -13.21
N LYS A 715 -2.18 19.43 -12.98
CA LYS A 715 -1.84 20.09 -11.72
C LYS A 715 -2.51 21.45 -11.66
N LEU A 716 -2.69 21.98 -10.45
CA LEU A 716 -3.15 23.34 -10.24
C LEU A 716 -2.16 24.31 -10.89
N SER A 717 -2.65 25.17 -11.79
CA SER A 717 -1.87 26.12 -12.55
C SER A 717 -2.21 27.54 -12.11
N LYS A 718 -1.18 28.37 -11.92
CA LYS A 718 -1.31 29.78 -11.59
C LYS A 718 -1.34 30.60 -12.89
N SER A 719 -2.04 31.72 -12.89
CA SER A 719 -2.15 32.58 -14.05
C SER A 719 -1.01 33.58 -14.22
N GLN A 720 -0.83 34.01 -15.48
CA GLN A 720 -0.19 35.24 -15.86
C GLN A 720 -1.22 36.09 -16.63
N GLU A 721 -1.59 37.25 -16.11
CA GLU A 721 -2.53 38.13 -16.78
C GLU A 721 -1.81 39.11 -17.74
N LYS A 722 -2.26 39.17 -18.98
CA LYS A 722 -1.75 40.08 -20.00
C LYS A 722 -2.91 40.58 -20.85
N ASP A 723 -3.07 41.89 -20.93
CA ASP A 723 -4.09 42.56 -21.77
C ASP A 723 -5.52 42.06 -21.56
N GLY A 724 -5.90 41.73 -20.31
CA GLY A 724 -7.22 41.21 -19.95
C GLY A 724 -7.45 39.73 -20.32
N ILE A 725 -6.42 39.05 -20.80
CA ILE A 725 -6.38 37.60 -21.05
C ILE A 725 -5.61 36.92 -19.92
N VAL A 726 -6.18 35.89 -19.39
CA VAL A 726 -5.56 35.08 -18.33
C VAL A 726 -4.94 33.81 -18.93
N LEU A 727 -3.63 33.71 -18.89
CA LEU A 727 -2.87 32.57 -19.41
C LEU A 727 -2.39 31.70 -18.26
N PHE A 728 -2.49 30.39 -18.41
CA PHE A 728 -2.03 29.41 -17.41
C PHE A 728 -0.88 28.56 -17.95
N ASP A 729 0.03 28.14 -17.07
CA ASP A 729 1.20 27.32 -17.42
C ASP A 729 0.85 25.98 -18.11
N ASN A 730 -0.36 25.51 -17.97
CA ASN A 730 -0.88 24.28 -18.58
C ASN A 730 -1.49 24.49 -19.98
N GLY A 731 -1.31 25.67 -20.58
CA GLY A 731 -1.81 26.02 -21.91
C GLY A 731 -3.28 26.43 -21.98
N LEU A 732 -3.94 26.54 -20.82
CA LEU A 732 -5.31 27.07 -20.74
C LEU A 732 -5.30 28.59 -20.89
N ILE A 733 -6.25 29.11 -21.65
CA ILE A 733 -6.52 30.53 -21.85
C ILE A 733 -7.90 30.80 -21.28
N TYR A 734 -8.04 31.80 -20.44
CA TYR A 734 -9.31 32.24 -19.91
C TYR A 734 -9.57 33.71 -20.27
N LEU A 735 -10.76 34.00 -20.77
CA LEU A 735 -11.22 35.32 -21.10
C LEU A 735 -12.28 35.73 -20.05
N PRO A 736 -11.91 36.51 -19.02
CA PRO A 736 -12.83 36.85 -17.92
C PRO A 736 -14.10 37.62 -18.36
N LYS A 737 -13.96 38.52 -19.31
CA LYS A 737 -15.09 39.33 -19.83
C LYS A 737 -16.12 38.46 -20.53
N GLU A 738 -15.69 37.45 -21.27
CA GLU A 738 -16.55 36.55 -22.04
C GLU A 738 -16.96 35.31 -21.22
N LYS A 739 -16.37 35.11 -20.05
CA LYS A 739 -16.49 33.88 -19.24
C LYS A 739 -16.26 32.63 -20.10
N SER A 740 -15.21 32.65 -20.93
CA SER A 740 -14.87 31.55 -21.84
C SER A 740 -13.46 31.06 -21.65
N ALA A 741 -13.24 29.73 -21.85
CA ALA A 741 -11.95 29.09 -21.71
C ALA A 741 -11.61 28.25 -22.94
N TYR A 742 -10.34 28.26 -23.29
CA TYR A 742 -9.79 27.54 -24.44
C TYR A 742 -8.46 26.87 -24.08
N LEU A 743 -8.19 25.72 -24.71
CA LEU A 743 -6.87 25.11 -24.74
C LEU A 743 -6.30 25.13 -26.15
N TYR A 744 -5.03 25.44 -26.27
CA TYR A 744 -4.32 25.35 -27.54
C TYR A 744 -3.69 23.95 -27.67
N ILE A 745 -4.29 23.10 -28.50
CA ILE A 745 -3.90 21.70 -28.73
C ILE A 745 -3.87 21.45 -30.24
N ASN A 746 -2.84 20.82 -30.74
CA ASN A 746 -2.71 20.42 -32.17
C ASN A 746 -2.95 21.58 -33.14
N ASN A 747 -2.39 22.74 -32.85
CA ASN A 747 -2.54 23.97 -33.66
C ASN A 747 -4.00 24.51 -33.76
N SER A 748 -4.87 24.15 -32.84
CA SER A 748 -6.24 24.63 -32.77
C SER A 748 -6.65 25.02 -31.36
N TYR A 749 -7.59 25.97 -31.23
CA TYR A 749 -8.20 26.31 -29.95
C TYR A 749 -9.42 25.42 -29.73
N GLN A 750 -9.40 24.62 -28.67
CA GLN A 750 -10.46 23.68 -28.31
C GLN A 750 -11.09 24.10 -26.98
N ARG A 751 -12.40 23.92 -26.85
CA ARG A 751 -13.11 24.18 -25.60
C ARG A 751 -13.14 22.96 -24.71
N PRO A 752 -13.03 23.12 -23.36
CA PRO A 752 -13.33 22.05 -22.43
C PRO A 752 -14.81 21.67 -22.51
N LYS A 753 -15.20 20.52 -21.98
CA LYS A 753 -16.62 20.07 -21.94
C LYS A 753 -17.51 21.06 -21.20
N SER A 754 -17.02 21.60 -20.08
CA SER A 754 -17.65 22.72 -19.38
C SER A 754 -16.60 23.56 -18.64
N LEU A 755 -16.95 24.78 -18.33
CA LEU A 755 -16.18 25.70 -17.53
C LEU A 755 -16.89 25.96 -16.21
N PHE A 756 -16.26 25.61 -15.11
CA PHE A 756 -16.67 25.96 -13.76
C PHE A 756 -15.93 27.21 -13.32
N ILE A 757 -16.69 28.21 -12.85
CA ILE A 757 -16.15 29.46 -12.32
C ILE A 757 -16.63 29.60 -10.87
N PHE A 758 -15.69 29.79 -9.95
CA PHE A 758 -16.03 30.08 -8.56
C PHE A 758 -15.79 31.56 -8.28
N GLU A 759 -16.87 32.28 -8.08
CA GLU A 759 -16.88 33.71 -7.78
C GLU A 759 -17.92 34.03 -6.69
N GLN A 760 -17.55 34.88 -5.73
CA GLN A 760 -18.44 35.35 -4.64
C GLN A 760 -19.14 34.22 -3.85
N GLY A 761 -18.45 33.09 -3.64
CA GLY A 761 -19.03 31.97 -2.91
C GLY A 761 -19.91 31.03 -3.73
N ILE A 762 -20.14 31.33 -5.02
CA ILE A 762 -21.00 30.55 -5.92
C ILE A 762 -20.13 29.84 -6.96
N LEU A 763 -20.39 28.55 -7.16
CA LEU A 763 -19.80 27.74 -8.21
C LEU A 763 -20.77 27.69 -9.41
N GLY A 764 -20.48 28.46 -10.45
CA GLY A 764 -21.23 28.45 -11.70
C GLY A 764 -20.67 27.47 -12.72
N GLU A 765 -21.51 26.93 -13.60
CA GLU A 765 -21.10 26.08 -14.71
C GLU A 765 -21.60 26.63 -16.04
N ILE A 766 -20.70 26.66 -17.03
CA ILE A 766 -21.01 26.97 -18.43
C ILE A 766 -20.72 25.72 -19.24
N VAL A 767 -21.72 25.10 -19.82
CA VAL A 767 -21.59 23.92 -20.69
C VAL A 767 -21.44 24.38 -22.12
N TYR A 768 -20.37 23.92 -22.80
CA TYR A 768 -20.16 24.27 -24.20
C TYR A 768 -20.84 23.25 -25.12
N PRO A 769 -21.59 23.70 -26.13
CA PRO A 769 -22.17 22.83 -27.16
C PRO A 769 -21.10 22.43 -28.20
N GLY A 770 -21.34 21.30 -28.88
CA GLY A 770 -20.51 20.84 -29.99
C GLY A 770 -19.35 19.93 -29.58
N ASP A 771 -18.34 19.88 -30.45
CA ASP A 771 -17.13 19.04 -30.24
C ASP A 771 -16.23 19.71 -29.20
N THR A 772 -16.05 19.05 -28.07
CA THR A 772 -15.33 19.55 -26.92
C THR A 772 -14.35 18.49 -26.39
N LEU A 773 -13.40 18.94 -25.58
CA LEU A 773 -12.51 18.03 -24.88
C LEU A 773 -13.26 17.20 -23.82
N ASP A 774 -12.73 16.02 -23.51
CA ASP A 774 -13.37 15.05 -22.61
C ASP A 774 -13.27 15.42 -21.12
N PHE A 775 -12.88 16.65 -20.79
CA PHE A 775 -12.73 17.12 -19.43
C PHE A 775 -13.26 18.55 -19.26
N SER A 776 -13.53 18.91 -18.02
CA SER A 776 -13.95 20.24 -17.63
C SER A 776 -12.80 21.02 -17.01
N THR A 777 -12.98 22.33 -16.91
CA THR A 777 -12.01 23.24 -16.27
C THR A 777 -12.69 23.95 -15.12
N LEU A 778 -11.99 24.01 -13.97
CA LEU A 778 -12.38 24.82 -12.80
C LEU A 778 -11.44 26.02 -12.70
N ILE A 779 -12.00 27.23 -12.65
CA ILE A 779 -11.27 28.49 -12.46
C ILE A 779 -11.77 29.16 -11.17
N PHE A 780 -10.82 29.63 -10.36
CA PHE A 780 -11.08 30.34 -9.10
C PHE A 780 -9.94 31.28 -8.74
N LYS A 781 -10.17 32.21 -7.82
CA LYS A 781 -9.15 33.15 -7.32
C LYS A 781 -8.64 32.77 -5.93
N ILE A 782 -7.34 32.95 -5.72
CA ILE A 782 -6.71 33.00 -4.40
C ILE A 782 -5.98 34.33 -4.32
N GLY A 783 -6.47 35.27 -3.51
CA GLY A 783 -5.99 36.65 -3.51
C GLY A 783 -6.32 37.33 -4.85
N GLN A 784 -5.31 37.89 -5.51
CA GLN A 784 -5.44 38.54 -6.81
C GLN A 784 -5.22 37.59 -8.01
N ASP A 785 -4.66 36.42 -7.77
CA ASP A 785 -4.25 35.49 -8.83
C ASP A 785 -5.38 34.52 -9.19
N TYR A 786 -5.55 34.26 -10.49
CA TYR A 786 -6.38 33.18 -10.96
C TYR A 786 -5.63 31.85 -10.91
N TYR A 787 -6.38 30.81 -10.60
CA TYR A 787 -5.93 29.42 -10.62
C TYR A 787 -6.87 28.60 -11.48
N ALA A 788 -6.29 27.64 -12.21
CA ALA A 788 -7.06 26.73 -13.06
C ALA A 788 -6.67 25.29 -12.83
N LEU A 789 -7.66 24.41 -12.98
CA LEU A 789 -7.55 22.98 -12.84
C LEU A 789 -8.40 22.27 -13.87
N MET A 790 -7.83 21.28 -14.58
CA MET A 790 -8.56 20.40 -15.48
C MET A 790 -8.94 19.12 -14.75
N LEU A 791 -10.18 18.67 -14.85
CA LEU A 791 -10.73 17.55 -14.11
C LEU A 791 -11.97 16.98 -14.78
N ASP A 792 -12.40 15.80 -14.36
CA ASP A 792 -13.69 15.25 -14.79
C ASP A 792 -14.83 16.11 -14.26
N ARG A 793 -15.90 16.26 -15.04
CA ARG A 793 -17.01 17.19 -14.79
C ARG A 793 -17.67 16.98 -13.42
N GLU A 794 -17.96 15.73 -13.10
CA GLU A 794 -18.62 15.34 -11.85
C GLU A 794 -17.77 15.68 -10.63
N LEU A 795 -16.42 15.60 -10.76
CA LEU A 795 -15.50 15.92 -9.68
C LEU A 795 -15.49 17.43 -9.36
N ALA A 796 -15.74 18.30 -10.36
CA ALA A 796 -15.71 19.75 -10.17
C ALA A 796 -16.74 20.26 -9.13
N ARG A 797 -17.87 19.58 -8.98
CA ARG A 797 -18.93 19.90 -8.03
C ARG A 797 -18.83 19.18 -6.69
N SER A 798 -17.95 18.17 -6.60
CA SER A 798 -17.85 17.30 -5.44
C SER A 798 -17.56 18.05 -4.13
N ILE A 799 -17.99 17.47 -3.01
CA ILE A 799 -17.66 17.97 -1.66
C ILE A 799 -16.14 18.07 -1.50
N PHE A 800 -15.36 17.09 -2.02
CA PHE A 800 -13.91 17.15 -1.96
C PHE A 800 -13.33 18.42 -2.61
N VAL A 801 -13.73 18.75 -3.84
CA VAL A 801 -13.23 19.94 -4.55
C VAL A 801 -13.64 21.22 -3.83
N ARG A 802 -14.88 21.29 -3.34
CA ARG A 802 -15.38 22.45 -2.58
C ARG A 802 -14.61 22.64 -1.27
N LEU A 803 -14.30 21.58 -0.55
CA LEU A 803 -13.51 21.64 0.69
C LEU A 803 -12.04 21.94 0.39
N TYR A 804 -11.43 21.19 -0.53
CA TYR A 804 -9.99 21.24 -0.73
C TYR A 804 -9.53 22.51 -1.48
N PHE A 805 -10.17 22.87 -2.60
CA PHE A 805 -9.77 24.04 -3.39
C PHE A 805 -10.47 25.32 -2.96
N LEU A 806 -11.76 25.25 -2.63
CA LEU A 806 -12.60 26.41 -2.35
C LEU A 806 -12.78 26.69 -0.85
N ASN A 807 -12.05 25.95 0.02
CA ASN A 807 -12.07 26.10 1.48
C ASN A 807 -13.48 26.03 2.09
N GLY A 808 -14.34 25.16 1.55
CA GLY A 808 -15.72 25.00 2.03
C GLY A 808 -16.65 26.18 1.69
N ALA A 809 -16.22 27.12 0.87
CA ALA A 809 -17.06 28.26 0.50
C ALA A 809 -18.36 27.80 -0.18
N GLY A 810 -19.48 28.36 0.24
CA GLY A 810 -20.81 27.98 -0.20
C GLY A 810 -21.35 26.67 0.37
N LEU A 811 -20.64 26.02 1.30
CA LEU A 811 -21.11 24.90 2.10
C LEU A 811 -21.69 25.41 3.43
N LYS A 812 -22.79 24.78 3.86
CA LYS A 812 -23.54 25.18 5.04
C LYS A 812 -23.05 24.49 6.31
N TYR A 813 -22.72 23.21 6.20
CA TYR A 813 -22.47 22.34 7.36
C TYR A 813 -20.98 22.13 7.65
N PHE A 814 -20.09 22.46 6.73
CA PHE A 814 -18.64 22.32 6.92
C PHE A 814 -18.02 23.68 7.27
N LYS A 815 -17.61 23.84 8.54
CA LYS A 815 -17.02 25.09 9.04
C LYS A 815 -15.50 24.97 9.07
N PRO A 816 -14.73 25.83 8.38
CA PRO A 816 -13.27 25.82 8.45
C PRO A 816 -12.76 25.88 9.88
N PHE A 817 -11.82 25.00 10.24
CA PHE A 817 -11.34 24.86 11.61
C PHE A 817 -9.82 24.93 11.70
N ILE A 818 -9.08 24.04 10.98
CA ILE A 818 -7.62 24.06 10.94
C ILE A 818 -7.19 24.00 9.48
N GLN A 819 -6.19 24.82 9.12
CA GLN A 819 -5.51 24.73 7.84
C GLN A 819 -4.01 24.79 8.04
N GLU A 820 -3.30 23.89 7.36
CA GLU A 820 -1.84 23.93 7.16
C GLU A 820 -1.54 23.80 5.67
N GLN A 821 -0.42 24.38 5.25
CA GLN A 821 -0.02 24.33 3.85
C GLN A 821 1.49 24.34 3.65
N GLU A 822 1.93 23.73 2.58
CA GLU A 822 3.27 23.87 2.01
C GLU A 822 3.13 24.29 0.54
N GLY A 823 3.29 25.59 0.27
CA GLY A 823 2.95 26.17 -1.04
C GLY A 823 1.46 26.02 -1.34
N LEU A 824 1.11 25.34 -2.42
CA LEU A 824 -0.27 25.04 -2.82
C LEU A 824 -0.78 23.66 -2.33
N LYS A 825 -0.04 23.00 -1.46
CA LYS A 825 -0.43 21.74 -0.85
C LYS A 825 -1.09 22.00 0.49
N TYR A 826 -2.41 21.87 0.54
CA TYR A 826 -3.22 22.12 1.73
C TYR A 826 -3.55 20.83 2.48
N ILE A 827 -3.66 20.93 3.80
CA ILE A 827 -4.38 20.01 4.65
C ILE A 827 -5.39 20.85 5.40
N ARG A 828 -6.67 20.52 5.26
CA ARG A 828 -7.78 21.29 5.81
C ARG A 828 -8.67 20.42 6.65
N VAL A 829 -9.05 20.95 7.78
CA VAL A 829 -9.98 20.32 8.73
C VAL A 829 -11.18 21.23 8.92
N PHE A 830 -12.34 20.66 8.84
CA PHE A 830 -13.62 21.36 9.02
C PHE A 830 -14.37 20.77 10.21
N GLU A 831 -14.93 21.60 11.07
CA GLU A 831 -15.91 21.17 12.07
C GLU A 831 -17.24 20.91 11.37
N ILE A 832 -17.90 19.79 11.69
CA ILE A 832 -19.19 19.45 11.11
C ILE A 832 -20.27 20.04 11.99
N ASP A 833 -21.12 20.88 11.41
CA ASP A 833 -22.29 21.44 12.05
C ASP A 833 -23.51 20.54 11.79
N TRP A 834 -24.01 19.93 12.86
CA TRP A 834 -25.14 19.00 12.79
C TRP A 834 -26.52 19.64 12.83
N LYS A 835 -26.60 20.96 12.75
CA LYS A 835 -27.88 21.70 12.84
C LYS A 835 -28.80 21.44 11.67
#